data_25f716e81656dde4df397a6db70ff802
#
_entry.id   25f716e81656dde4df397a6db70ff802
#
_cell.length_a   1.000
_cell.length_b   1.000
_cell.length_c   1.000
_cell.angle_alpha   90.00
_cell.angle_beta   90.00
_cell.angle_gamma   90.00
#
_symmetry.space_group_name_H-M   'P 1'
#
loop_
_entity.id
_entity.type
_entity.pdbx_description
1 polymer ?
#
loop_
_entity_poly.entity_id
_entity_poly.type
_entity_poly.pdbx_seq_one_letter_code
_entity_poly.pdbx_strand_id
1 'polypeptide(L)'
;MTRNPIPSAGRRLGLLLACLIVCAVPVRAGGPTLSPQQDPLVLNMDTSVSPGADFFKYACGKWLAQNPIPASERGWGIANLVNEETYRQRLQICQDAAKAKAAKGSSEQKIGDWWATGMDSVTIDKQGIEPLKPWLAEIANVHTRTEMLAVLAKFQSLGLDVGYGMFVGQDEKNSSRYIVHLYQGGLHMPDRDYYFGTDEDTKRVRGEYVKHLVELFKLLGEDSTRSATSSAAVMKLETAFAARSRTLEQRRDPWANYHKMSLAELAKLTPTIDWKAQFVGMGIPVQDTVVVGQPEFFRQIDSCLSVARLSEWQSYMRLGLVTALARNLAKPIDQENFHFYGTVLSGTKAQRPRWKRMLDQTEDAIGELVGQVWVEKYCSPATKARYEKLTADIIDVYRQRIQKEPWMSDSTKARALVKLDKVGRKVAYPDHWRDYSTLQLDRSSYVANQVRVNEWWFRFETNKLGKPIDRTLWDMTPQTYNAYYDGSKVEIVLPAAAFMLPGIPDSLVDDALLYSYAGGSTIGHEITHGFDDEGRQFDADGNLNPWWTTSDSVQFSARAKKLADQFSAYVIGGKHVRGEATLGENIADLGGVVLGYEAFKRTDQWKRGEKINGLTPDQRYFLGYALSWLGQRRPEALQNQIMTDVHAPAFLRVNGPLANIPEFYAAFGIKPGDPMYRGDDVRVVIW
;
A
#
# COMPACT_ATOMS: atom_id res chain seq x y z
N MET A 1 9.34 -81.33 -3.60
CA MET A 1 9.22 -82.47 -2.67
C MET A 1 8.24 -82.11 -1.63
N THR A 2 7.15 -82.77 -1.69
CA THR A 2 6.27 -83.40 -0.72
C THR A 2 5.53 -82.44 0.25
N ARG A 3 4.25 -82.22 -0.06
CA ARG A 3 3.01 -82.91 0.34
C ARG A 3 2.53 -82.49 1.72
N ASN A 4 1.31 -81.86 1.66
CA ASN A 4 0.15 -81.83 2.53
C ASN A 4 0.06 -82.96 3.60
N PRO A 5 -0.89 -82.92 4.58
CA PRO A 5 -2.31 -82.55 4.39
C PRO A 5 -3.02 -81.87 5.62
N ILE A 6 -4.26 -81.42 5.30
CA ILE A 6 -5.37 -81.03 6.20
C ILE A 6 -5.88 -82.20 7.05
N PRO A 7 -6.55 -81.93 8.20
CA PRO A 7 -7.94 -82.29 8.24
C PRO A 7 -8.94 -81.27 8.89
N SER A 8 -10.16 -81.40 8.43
CA SER A 8 -11.41 -80.78 8.74
C SER A 8 -12.04 -81.20 10.05
N ALA A 9 -12.84 -80.29 10.69
CA ALA A 9 -14.13 -80.51 11.35
C ALA A 9 -14.57 -79.17 11.99
N GLY A 10 -15.67 -78.56 11.75
CA GLY A 10 -17.05 -78.99 11.72
C GLY A 10 -17.81 -78.43 12.94
N ARG A 11 -18.88 -77.55 12.66
CA ARG A 11 -19.99 -77.16 13.55
C ARG A 11 -19.75 -75.92 14.39
N ARG A 12 -20.65 -74.93 14.50
CA ARG A 12 -22.10 -74.75 14.44
C ARG A 12 -22.44 -73.28 14.29
N LEU A 13 -23.49 -72.96 13.53
CA LEU A 13 -24.20 -71.69 13.51
C LEU A 13 -24.71 -71.29 14.88
N GLY A 14 -24.39 -70.02 15.28
CA GLY A 14 -25.05 -69.31 16.34
C GLY A 14 -25.31 -67.90 15.85
N LEU A 15 -26.57 -67.64 15.41
CA LEU A 15 -27.07 -66.28 15.09
C LEU A 15 -27.05 -65.45 16.40
N LEU A 16 -26.15 -64.49 16.48
CA LEU A 16 -26.29 -63.34 17.41
C LEU A 16 -26.67 -62.11 16.58
N LEU A 17 -27.95 -61.73 16.71
CA LEU A 17 -28.47 -60.44 16.23
C LEU A 17 -27.82 -59.33 17.11
N ALA A 18 -26.77 -58.71 16.63
CA ALA A 18 -26.27 -57.47 17.23
C ALA A 18 -27.09 -56.32 16.65
N CYS A 19 -28.00 -55.77 17.44
CA CYS A 19 -28.64 -54.47 17.16
C CYS A 19 -27.56 -53.39 17.09
N LEU A 20 -27.16 -52.99 15.91
CA LEU A 20 -26.42 -51.73 15.68
C LEU A 20 -27.37 -50.58 16.01
N ILE A 21 -27.27 -50.04 17.23
CA ILE A 21 -27.81 -48.71 17.52
C ILE A 21 -26.90 -47.74 16.75
N VAL A 22 -27.36 -47.34 15.56
CA VAL A 22 -26.81 -46.17 14.86
C VAL A 22 -27.24 -44.96 15.69
N CYS A 23 -26.37 -44.54 16.59
CA CYS A 23 -26.45 -43.18 17.16
C CYS A 23 -26.30 -42.22 15.97
N ALA A 24 -27.43 -41.71 15.50
CA ALA A 24 -27.44 -40.55 14.60
C ALA A 24 -26.79 -39.39 15.36
N VAL A 25 -25.51 -39.17 15.13
CA VAL A 25 -24.85 -37.91 15.48
C VAL A 25 -25.57 -36.85 14.66
N PRO A 26 -26.22 -35.86 15.27
CA PRO A 26 -26.82 -34.78 14.47
C PRO A 26 -25.72 -34.17 13.62
N VAL A 27 -25.86 -34.30 12.31
CA VAL A 27 -25.01 -33.55 11.36
C VAL A 27 -25.27 -32.08 11.66
N ARG A 28 -24.32 -31.43 12.35
CA ARG A 28 -24.32 -29.98 12.48
C ARG A 28 -24.29 -29.40 11.09
N ALA A 29 -25.33 -28.67 10.73
CA ALA A 29 -25.49 -27.99 9.45
C ALA A 29 -24.64 -26.72 9.35
N GLY A 30 -23.47 -26.67 10.02
CA GLY A 30 -22.46 -25.63 9.94
C GLY A 30 -21.10 -26.26 9.68
N GLY A 31 -20.31 -25.66 8.81
CA GLY A 31 -18.90 -26.06 8.58
C GLY A 31 -18.08 -25.99 9.87
N PRO A 32 -16.83 -26.50 9.86
CA PRO A 32 -15.95 -26.44 11.02
C PRO A 32 -15.72 -24.96 11.41
N THR A 33 -15.90 -24.64 12.69
CA THR A 33 -15.70 -23.31 13.25
C THR A 33 -14.54 -23.31 14.24
N LEU A 34 -13.89 -22.15 14.42
CA LEU A 34 -12.85 -21.95 15.42
C LEU A 34 -13.40 -22.22 16.84
N SER A 35 -12.61 -22.91 17.67
CA SER A 35 -12.91 -23.02 19.11
C SER A 35 -12.73 -21.65 19.79
N PRO A 36 -13.35 -21.42 20.97
CA PRO A 36 -13.16 -20.15 21.70
C PRO A 36 -11.68 -19.81 21.98
N GLN A 37 -10.81 -20.82 22.13
CA GLN A 37 -9.38 -20.69 22.36
C GLN A 37 -8.57 -20.35 21.11
N GLN A 38 -9.20 -20.40 19.95
CA GLN A 38 -8.60 -20.09 18.64
C GLN A 38 -9.27 -18.89 17.95
N ASP A 39 -10.42 -18.45 18.44
CA ASP A 39 -11.21 -17.37 17.83
C ASP A 39 -10.62 -16.00 18.18
N PRO A 40 -9.98 -15.28 17.23
CA PRO A 40 -9.37 -14.01 17.51
C PRO A 40 -10.39 -12.94 17.95
N LEU A 41 -11.66 -13.06 17.55
CA LEU A 41 -12.71 -12.14 17.96
C LEU A 41 -12.96 -12.20 19.46
N VAL A 42 -12.86 -13.40 20.07
CA VAL A 42 -13.02 -13.60 21.51
C VAL A 42 -11.72 -13.30 22.27
N LEU A 43 -10.58 -13.73 21.71
CA LEU A 43 -9.27 -13.62 22.38
C LEU A 43 -8.79 -12.19 22.51
N ASN A 44 -9.12 -11.33 21.54
CA ASN A 44 -8.62 -9.96 21.47
C ASN A 44 -9.46 -8.96 22.27
N MET A 45 -10.71 -9.32 22.63
CA MET A 45 -11.64 -8.42 23.32
C MET A 45 -11.15 -8.01 24.71
N ASP A 46 -11.29 -6.72 25.00
CA ASP A 46 -11.20 -6.15 26.33
C ASP A 46 -12.60 -5.78 26.84
N THR A 47 -13.23 -6.67 27.56
CA THR A 47 -14.58 -6.48 28.09
C THR A 47 -14.66 -5.50 29.26
N SER A 48 -13.53 -4.97 29.73
CA SER A 48 -13.50 -3.87 30.70
C SER A 48 -13.84 -2.52 30.09
N VAL A 49 -13.75 -2.40 28.77
CA VAL A 49 -14.10 -1.21 28.00
C VAL A 49 -15.51 -1.37 27.46
N SER A 50 -16.35 -0.32 27.60
CA SER A 50 -17.68 -0.31 26.97
C SER A 50 -17.55 -0.16 25.44
N PRO A 51 -18.26 -0.98 24.62
CA PRO A 51 -18.26 -0.82 23.16
C PRO A 51 -18.80 0.53 22.71
N GLY A 52 -19.67 1.18 23.52
CA GLY A 52 -20.19 2.53 23.26
C GLY A 52 -19.19 3.64 23.60
N ALA A 53 -18.17 3.36 24.40
CA ALA A 53 -17.12 4.32 24.74
C ALA A 53 -15.99 4.33 23.69
N ASP A 54 -15.47 3.16 23.34
CA ASP A 54 -14.37 2.97 22.37
C ASP A 54 -14.41 1.55 21.84
N PHE A 55 -15.00 1.38 20.65
CA PHE A 55 -15.21 0.05 20.10
C PHE A 55 -13.89 -0.62 19.66
N PHE A 56 -12.94 0.16 19.15
CA PHE A 56 -11.64 -0.39 18.79
C PHE A 56 -10.93 -1.00 20.01
N LYS A 57 -10.92 -0.30 21.15
CA LYS A 57 -10.35 -0.85 22.39
C LYS A 57 -11.15 -2.03 22.91
N TYR A 58 -12.50 -1.98 22.84
CA TYR A 58 -13.31 -3.14 23.19
C TYR A 58 -12.94 -4.38 22.38
N ALA A 59 -12.83 -4.23 21.05
CA ALA A 59 -12.57 -5.34 20.13
C ALA A 59 -11.12 -5.86 20.18
N CYS A 60 -10.14 -4.97 20.37
CA CYS A 60 -8.71 -5.25 20.20
C CYS A 60 -7.86 -5.05 21.45
N GLY A 61 -8.40 -4.45 22.51
CA GLY A 61 -7.63 -3.92 23.65
C GLY A 61 -6.79 -4.95 24.39
N LYS A 62 -7.31 -6.16 24.58
CA LYS A 62 -6.57 -7.23 25.25
C LYS A 62 -5.33 -7.64 24.44
N TRP A 63 -5.49 -7.78 23.11
CA TRP A 63 -4.34 -8.10 22.24
C TRP A 63 -3.30 -6.98 22.27
N LEU A 64 -3.73 -5.71 22.17
CA LEU A 64 -2.84 -4.54 22.20
C LEU A 64 -2.01 -4.50 23.49
N ALA A 65 -2.64 -4.77 24.64
CA ALA A 65 -1.95 -4.81 25.94
C ALA A 65 -0.92 -5.94 26.04
N GLN A 66 -1.18 -7.08 25.41
CA GLN A 66 -0.32 -8.27 25.48
C GLN A 66 0.77 -8.28 24.41
N ASN A 67 0.67 -7.45 23.38
CA ASN A 67 1.58 -7.45 22.23
C ASN A 67 2.22 -6.06 22.02
N PRO A 68 3.19 -5.67 22.87
CA PRO A 68 3.88 -4.40 22.73
C PRO A 68 4.64 -4.33 21.39
N ILE A 69 4.81 -3.11 20.87
CA ILE A 69 5.52 -2.89 19.60
C ILE A 69 6.98 -3.36 19.74
N PRO A 70 7.44 -4.33 18.91
CA PRO A 70 8.84 -4.77 18.92
C PRO A 70 9.79 -3.60 18.66
N ALA A 71 11.02 -3.69 19.18
CA ALA A 71 12.01 -2.61 19.05
C ALA A 71 12.32 -2.24 17.59
N SER A 72 12.26 -3.20 16.67
CA SER A 72 12.53 -3.01 15.25
C SER A 72 11.34 -2.55 14.42
N GLU A 73 10.16 -2.33 15.03
CA GLU A 73 8.95 -2.00 14.32
C GLU A 73 8.44 -0.60 14.69
N ARG A 74 7.89 0.12 13.71
CA ARG A 74 7.23 1.42 13.91
C ARG A 74 5.79 1.30 14.42
N GLY A 75 5.21 0.11 14.27
CA GLY A 75 3.88 -0.28 14.72
C GLY A 75 3.77 -1.80 14.74
N TRP A 76 2.74 -2.32 15.39
CA TRP A 76 2.51 -3.75 15.48
C TRP A 76 1.03 -4.06 15.42
N GLY A 77 0.63 -4.99 14.55
CA GLY A 77 -0.76 -5.32 14.31
C GLY A 77 -0.94 -6.39 13.24
N ILE A 78 -2.17 -6.53 12.73
CA ILE A 78 -2.56 -7.59 11.80
C ILE A 78 -1.66 -7.65 10.56
N ALA A 79 -1.36 -6.51 9.96
CA ALA A 79 -0.48 -6.44 8.78
C ALA A 79 0.93 -6.98 9.09
N ASN A 80 1.45 -6.69 10.28
CA ASN A 80 2.75 -7.25 10.70
C ASN A 80 2.68 -8.76 10.90
N LEU A 81 1.59 -9.27 11.47
CA LEU A 81 1.42 -10.71 11.68
C LEU A 81 1.33 -11.47 10.35
N VAL A 82 0.58 -10.96 9.38
CA VAL A 82 0.55 -11.52 8.01
C VAL A 82 1.93 -11.46 7.37
N ASN A 83 2.63 -10.32 7.50
CA ASN A 83 3.97 -10.17 6.96
C ASN A 83 4.98 -11.14 7.62
N GLU A 84 4.88 -11.42 8.92
CA GLU A 84 5.73 -12.43 9.59
C GLU A 84 5.52 -13.83 9.01
N GLU A 85 4.30 -14.16 8.62
CA GLU A 85 4.01 -15.44 7.96
C GLU A 85 4.56 -15.45 6.53
N THR A 86 4.27 -14.42 5.72
CA THR A 86 4.80 -14.33 4.36
C THR A 86 6.32 -14.18 4.33
N TYR A 87 6.96 -13.55 5.34
CA TYR A 87 8.41 -13.50 5.48
C TYR A 87 9.02 -14.91 5.63
N ARG A 88 8.45 -15.76 6.47
CA ARG A 88 8.93 -17.14 6.63
C ARG A 88 8.83 -17.92 5.32
N GLN A 89 7.73 -17.77 4.61
CA GLN A 89 7.48 -18.43 3.32
C GLN A 89 8.43 -17.93 2.23
N ARG A 90 8.60 -16.61 2.08
CA ARG A 90 9.50 -15.99 1.10
C ARG A 90 10.97 -16.23 1.42
N LEU A 91 11.34 -16.26 2.72
CA LEU A 91 12.71 -16.60 3.16
C LEU A 91 13.12 -17.99 2.66
N GLN A 92 12.24 -18.98 2.81
CA GLN A 92 12.51 -20.34 2.31
C GLN A 92 12.73 -20.36 0.79
N ILE A 93 11.86 -19.64 0.03
CA ILE A 93 12.00 -19.54 -1.43
C ILE A 93 13.35 -18.91 -1.82
N CYS A 94 13.73 -17.81 -1.21
CA CYS A 94 14.98 -17.11 -1.52
C CYS A 94 16.22 -17.94 -1.14
N GLN A 95 16.17 -18.65 0.00
CA GLN A 95 17.26 -19.51 0.44
C GLN A 95 17.44 -20.75 -0.44
N ASP A 96 16.33 -21.35 -0.89
CA ASP A 96 16.37 -22.50 -1.80
C ASP A 96 16.95 -22.07 -3.16
N ALA A 97 16.49 -20.96 -3.72
CA ALA A 97 17.00 -20.39 -4.96
C ALA A 97 18.50 -20.05 -4.88
N ALA A 98 18.97 -19.50 -3.75
CA ALA A 98 20.38 -19.17 -3.57
C ALA A 98 21.30 -20.40 -3.52
N LYS A 99 20.80 -21.57 -3.10
CA LYS A 99 21.53 -22.85 -3.04
C LYS A 99 21.43 -23.63 -4.35
N ALA A 100 20.43 -23.35 -5.17
CA ALA A 100 20.20 -24.05 -6.41
C ALA A 100 21.30 -23.78 -7.44
N LYS A 101 21.61 -24.79 -8.28
CA LYS A 101 22.45 -24.63 -9.47
C LYS A 101 21.55 -24.33 -10.68
N ALA A 102 20.79 -23.26 -10.58
CA ALA A 102 19.80 -22.90 -11.58
C ALA A 102 20.44 -22.45 -12.90
N ALA A 103 19.73 -22.66 -14.01
CA ALA A 103 20.19 -22.24 -15.33
C ALA A 103 20.28 -20.72 -15.40
N LYS A 104 21.33 -20.20 -16.05
CA LYS A 104 21.51 -18.76 -16.23
C LYS A 104 20.29 -18.14 -16.95
N GLY A 105 19.78 -17.05 -16.40
CA GLY A 105 18.61 -16.33 -16.92
C GLY A 105 17.26 -16.87 -16.40
N SER A 106 17.23 -17.99 -15.68
CA SER A 106 15.99 -18.48 -15.04
C SER A 106 15.54 -17.58 -13.88
N SER A 107 14.26 -17.65 -13.53
CA SER A 107 13.70 -16.95 -12.36
C SER A 107 14.41 -17.36 -11.07
N GLU A 108 14.68 -18.65 -10.91
CA GLU A 108 15.37 -19.21 -9.76
C GLU A 108 16.81 -18.65 -9.63
N GLN A 109 17.56 -18.56 -10.74
CA GLN A 109 18.90 -17.95 -10.73
C GLN A 109 18.83 -16.46 -10.32
N LYS A 110 17.88 -15.69 -10.87
CA LYS A 110 17.73 -14.27 -10.54
C LYS A 110 17.41 -14.06 -9.08
N ILE A 111 16.45 -14.81 -8.51
CA ILE A 111 16.12 -14.78 -7.09
C ILE A 111 17.34 -15.14 -6.24
N GLY A 112 18.03 -16.23 -6.60
CA GLY A 112 19.19 -16.73 -5.85
C GLY A 112 20.36 -15.76 -5.84
N ASP A 113 20.68 -15.16 -6.98
CA ASP A 113 21.82 -14.25 -7.11
C ASP A 113 21.52 -12.89 -6.45
N TRP A 114 20.30 -12.38 -6.59
CA TRP A 114 19.85 -11.20 -5.86
C TRP A 114 19.96 -11.41 -4.34
N TRP A 115 19.40 -12.49 -3.84
CA TRP A 115 19.42 -12.83 -2.42
C TRP A 115 20.85 -13.00 -1.89
N ALA A 116 21.70 -13.77 -2.59
CA ALA A 116 23.04 -14.05 -2.16
C ALA A 116 23.90 -12.79 -2.07
N THR A 117 23.84 -11.91 -3.08
CA THR A 117 24.59 -10.64 -3.07
C THR A 117 24.09 -9.68 -1.99
N GLY A 118 22.80 -9.60 -1.80
CA GLY A 118 22.22 -8.75 -0.76
C GLY A 118 22.48 -9.24 0.66
N MET A 119 22.66 -10.54 0.88
CA MET A 119 23.00 -11.11 2.19
C MET A 119 24.49 -11.09 2.52
N ASP A 120 25.36 -10.83 1.56
CA ASP A 120 26.83 -10.75 1.76
C ASP A 120 27.24 -9.38 2.33
N SER A 121 26.91 -9.18 3.61
CA SER A 121 27.25 -7.95 4.31
C SER A 121 28.76 -7.72 4.43
N VAL A 122 29.58 -8.76 4.44
CA VAL A 122 31.03 -8.67 4.54
C VAL A 122 31.61 -8.00 3.29
N THR A 123 31.21 -8.45 2.11
CA THR A 123 31.62 -7.84 0.84
C THR A 123 31.11 -6.41 0.72
N ILE A 124 29.85 -6.15 1.10
CA ILE A 124 29.23 -4.82 1.05
C ILE A 124 29.98 -3.84 1.97
N ASP A 125 30.27 -4.23 3.20
CA ASP A 125 30.99 -3.39 4.16
C ASP A 125 32.42 -3.11 3.68
N LYS A 126 33.10 -4.10 3.10
CA LYS A 126 34.44 -3.94 2.52
C LYS A 126 34.46 -2.98 1.32
N GLN A 127 33.41 -2.96 0.52
CA GLN A 127 33.29 -2.06 -0.64
C GLN A 127 33.09 -0.60 -0.23
N GLY A 128 32.47 -0.33 0.93
CA GLY A 128 32.26 1.04 1.40
C GLY A 128 31.44 1.86 0.39
N ILE A 129 32.02 2.99 -0.05
CA ILE A 129 31.46 3.89 -1.07
C ILE A 129 32.00 3.62 -2.49
N GLU A 130 32.90 2.64 -2.66
CA GLU A 130 33.52 2.36 -3.98
C GLU A 130 32.48 2.20 -5.11
N PRO A 131 31.34 1.52 -4.90
CA PRO A 131 30.33 1.40 -5.94
C PRO A 131 29.73 2.73 -6.40
N LEU A 132 29.79 3.79 -5.58
CA LEU A 132 29.25 5.12 -5.94
C LEU A 132 30.28 6.00 -6.69
N LYS A 133 31.56 5.68 -6.61
CA LYS A 133 32.64 6.55 -7.14
C LYS A 133 32.47 6.97 -8.61
N PRO A 134 32.03 6.08 -9.54
CA PRO A 134 31.82 6.50 -10.92
C PRO A 134 30.81 7.65 -11.05
N TRP A 135 29.69 7.58 -10.34
CA TRP A 135 28.65 8.60 -10.38
C TRP A 135 29.05 9.85 -9.60
N LEU A 136 29.77 9.69 -8.47
CA LEU A 136 30.33 10.83 -7.73
C LEU A 136 31.35 11.61 -8.58
N ALA A 137 32.17 10.92 -9.36
CA ALA A 137 33.09 11.56 -10.30
C ALA A 137 32.35 12.28 -11.44
N GLU A 138 31.28 11.68 -11.96
CA GLU A 138 30.44 12.32 -12.98
C GLU A 138 29.81 13.62 -12.45
N ILE A 139 29.26 13.60 -11.24
CA ILE A 139 28.73 14.82 -10.58
C ILE A 139 29.83 15.86 -10.38
N ALA A 140 31.03 15.45 -9.94
CA ALA A 140 32.12 16.35 -9.70
C ALA A 140 32.64 17.04 -10.98
N ASN A 141 32.49 16.38 -12.14
CA ASN A 141 32.88 16.91 -13.46
C ASN A 141 31.82 17.77 -14.13
N VAL A 142 30.74 18.12 -13.44
CA VAL A 142 29.73 19.06 -13.93
C VAL A 142 30.26 20.49 -13.83
N HIS A 143 30.47 21.13 -14.96
CA HIS A 143 30.97 22.52 -15.05
C HIS A 143 29.93 23.48 -15.70
N THR A 144 28.91 22.95 -16.31
CA THR A 144 27.86 23.72 -16.98
C THR A 144 26.46 23.24 -16.58
N ARG A 145 25.43 24.09 -16.75
CA ARG A 145 24.03 23.70 -16.53
C ARG A 145 23.58 22.60 -17.47
N THR A 146 24.04 22.61 -18.70
CA THR A 146 23.73 21.55 -19.68
C THR A 146 24.24 20.19 -19.22
N GLU A 147 25.49 20.11 -18.73
CA GLU A 147 26.05 18.88 -18.16
C GLU A 147 25.27 18.44 -16.92
N MET A 148 24.90 19.38 -16.06
CA MET A 148 24.09 19.09 -14.87
C MET A 148 22.73 18.48 -15.26
N LEU A 149 22.03 19.06 -16.23
CA LEU A 149 20.75 18.54 -16.72
C LEU A 149 20.91 17.15 -17.37
N ALA A 150 22.04 16.89 -18.03
CA ALA A 150 22.33 15.56 -18.57
C ALA A 150 22.53 14.52 -17.45
N VAL A 151 23.23 14.87 -16.35
CA VAL A 151 23.36 13.99 -15.19
C VAL A 151 22.02 13.76 -14.50
N LEU A 152 21.19 14.80 -14.36
CA LEU A 152 19.82 14.65 -13.84
C LEU A 152 18.97 13.69 -14.67
N ALA A 153 19.00 13.82 -16.00
CA ALA A 153 18.28 12.91 -16.91
C ALA A 153 18.76 11.46 -16.75
N LYS A 154 20.07 11.26 -16.64
CA LYS A 154 20.64 9.93 -16.38
C LYS A 154 20.17 9.38 -15.01
N PHE A 155 20.16 10.19 -13.97
CA PHE A 155 19.70 9.76 -12.65
C PHE A 155 18.23 9.37 -12.66
N GLN A 156 17.39 10.11 -13.35
CA GLN A 156 15.99 9.73 -13.57
C GLN A 156 15.89 8.32 -14.23
N SER A 157 16.72 8.02 -15.25
CA SER A 157 16.74 6.70 -15.90
C SER A 157 17.26 5.58 -15.00
N LEU A 158 17.96 5.92 -13.92
CA LEU A 158 18.39 4.98 -12.87
C LEU A 158 17.36 4.83 -11.74
N GLY A 159 16.18 5.46 -11.85
CA GLY A 159 15.16 5.47 -10.80
C GLY A 159 15.56 6.27 -9.55
N LEU A 160 16.46 7.25 -9.71
CA LEU A 160 16.86 8.15 -8.65
C LEU A 160 16.02 9.42 -8.75
N ASP A 161 15.11 9.64 -7.80
CA ASP A 161 14.25 10.81 -7.75
C ASP A 161 15.04 12.06 -7.37
N VAL A 162 15.58 12.74 -8.38
CA VAL A 162 16.37 13.94 -8.20
C VAL A 162 15.69 15.11 -8.94
N GLY A 163 15.28 16.11 -8.17
CA GLY A 163 14.69 17.34 -8.67
C GLY A 163 13.15 17.28 -8.83
N TYR A 164 12.64 16.41 -9.65
CA TYR A 164 11.19 16.24 -9.88
C TYR A 164 10.83 14.77 -10.10
N GLY A 165 9.57 14.43 -9.86
CA GLY A 165 9.07 13.09 -10.14
C GLY A 165 8.57 12.95 -11.57
N MET A 166 8.69 11.73 -12.11
CA MET A 166 8.19 11.36 -13.44
C MET A 166 7.70 9.91 -13.42
N PHE A 167 6.57 9.66 -14.07
CA PHE A 167 6.11 8.30 -14.35
C PHE A 167 5.40 8.21 -15.69
N VAL A 168 5.19 7.01 -16.20
CA VAL A 168 4.36 6.72 -17.37
C VAL A 168 3.05 6.10 -16.89
N GLY A 169 1.96 6.82 -17.10
CA GLY A 169 0.61 6.38 -16.71
C GLY A 169 -0.38 6.60 -17.85
N GLN A 170 -1.64 6.25 -17.62
CA GLN A 170 -2.70 6.59 -18.54
C GLN A 170 -2.93 8.11 -18.54
N ASP A 171 -3.31 8.66 -19.69
CA ASP A 171 -3.77 10.04 -19.80
C ASP A 171 -5.16 10.12 -19.16
N GLU A 172 -5.32 10.86 -18.07
CA GLU A 172 -6.57 10.88 -17.28
C GLU A 172 -7.80 11.33 -18.09
N LYS A 173 -7.59 12.09 -19.17
CA LYS A 173 -8.69 12.46 -20.10
C LYS A 173 -8.77 11.60 -21.36
N ASN A 174 -7.87 10.63 -21.50
CA ASN A 174 -7.89 9.62 -22.55
C ASN A 174 -7.23 8.34 -22.04
N SER A 175 -7.92 7.61 -21.19
CA SER A 175 -7.44 6.41 -20.50
C SER A 175 -7.00 5.26 -21.43
N SER A 176 -7.24 5.39 -22.75
CA SER A 176 -6.85 4.39 -23.75
C SER A 176 -5.37 4.46 -24.17
N ARG A 177 -4.61 5.44 -23.69
CA ARG A 177 -3.21 5.64 -24.07
C ARG A 177 -2.34 6.00 -22.86
N TYR A 178 -1.07 5.64 -22.94
CA TYR A 178 -0.04 6.06 -22.00
C TYR A 178 0.49 7.46 -22.35
N ILE A 179 0.86 8.22 -21.32
CA ILE A 179 1.50 9.54 -21.41
C ILE A 179 2.55 9.69 -20.31
N VAL A 180 3.51 10.57 -20.50
CA VAL A 180 4.46 10.95 -19.44
C VAL A 180 3.80 11.95 -18.50
N HIS A 181 3.85 11.67 -17.22
CA HIS A 181 3.45 12.57 -16.14
C HIS A 181 4.69 13.15 -15.47
N LEU A 182 4.69 14.46 -15.29
CA LEU A 182 5.69 15.21 -14.56
C LEU A 182 5.02 15.79 -13.30
N TYR A 183 5.62 15.57 -12.12
CA TYR A 183 5.03 16.00 -10.86
C TYR A 183 6.08 16.48 -9.86
N GLN A 184 5.60 17.15 -8.79
CA GLN A 184 6.45 17.62 -7.71
C GLN A 184 7.21 16.46 -7.05
N GLY A 185 8.48 16.69 -6.69
CA GLY A 185 9.36 15.70 -6.08
C GLY A 185 10.61 16.31 -5.50
N GLY A 186 11.66 15.51 -5.33
CA GLY A 186 12.98 15.98 -4.98
C GLY A 186 13.13 16.47 -3.53
N LEU A 187 12.18 16.16 -2.64
CA LEU A 187 12.30 16.38 -1.21
C LEU A 187 12.75 15.07 -0.53
N HIS A 188 13.71 15.16 0.40
CA HIS A 188 14.12 13.98 1.17
C HIS A 188 13.49 13.90 2.57
N MET A 189 12.86 14.99 3.07
CA MET A 189 11.87 14.85 4.15
C MET A 189 10.52 14.44 3.57
N PRO A 190 9.66 13.73 4.33
CA PRO A 190 8.46 13.05 3.80
C PRO A 190 7.42 13.97 3.16
N ASP A 191 7.30 15.22 3.62
CA ASP A 191 6.36 16.20 3.08
C ASP A 191 6.91 17.62 3.17
N ARG A 192 6.36 18.53 2.35
CA ARG A 192 6.69 19.94 2.34
C ARG A 192 6.52 20.61 3.71
N ASP A 193 5.56 20.15 4.50
CA ASP A 193 5.23 20.76 5.79
C ASP A 193 6.35 20.59 6.82
N TYR A 194 7.24 19.61 6.68
CA TYR A 194 8.45 19.48 7.50
C TYR A 194 9.43 20.67 7.35
N TYR A 195 9.43 21.34 6.19
CA TYR A 195 10.31 22.49 5.94
C TYR A 195 9.80 23.78 6.60
N PHE A 196 8.50 23.89 6.84
CA PHE A 196 7.86 25.14 7.30
C PHE A 196 7.18 25.05 8.67
N GLY A 197 6.83 23.86 9.14
CA GLY A 197 6.13 23.66 10.40
C GLY A 197 6.85 24.31 11.57
N THR A 198 6.06 24.94 12.45
CA THR A 198 6.58 25.73 13.59
C THR A 198 6.35 25.06 14.94
N ASP A 199 5.66 23.94 14.97
CA ASP A 199 5.52 23.11 16.17
C ASP A 199 6.88 22.47 16.54
N GLU A 200 7.03 22.15 17.82
CA GLU A 200 8.32 21.69 18.37
C GLU A 200 8.80 20.36 17.75
N ASP A 201 7.86 19.45 17.42
CA ASP A 201 8.23 18.16 16.82
C ASP A 201 8.74 18.32 15.39
N THR A 202 8.06 19.14 14.58
CA THR A 202 8.51 19.45 13.21
C THR A 202 9.85 20.19 13.20
N LYS A 203 10.06 21.13 14.14
CA LYS A 203 11.37 21.79 14.30
C LYS A 203 12.47 20.79 14.68
N ARG A 204 12.17 19.88 15.61
CA ARG A 204 13.09 18.82 16.04
C ARG A 204 13.48 17.94 14.84
N VAL A 205 12.50 17.43 14.10
CA VAL A 205 12.74 16.58 12.92
C VAL A 205 13.60 17.30 11.89
N ARG A 206 13.29 18.58 11.58
CA ARG A 206 14.09 19.38 10.65
C ARG A 206 15.52 19.60 11.14
N GLY A 207 15.72 19.81 12.44
CA GLY A 207 17.05 19.91 13.06
C GLY A 207 17.84 18.60 12.95
N GLU A 208 17.21 17.47 13.20
CA GLU A 208 17.83 16.14 13.02
C GLU A 208 18.13 15.83 11.54
N TYR A 209 17.28 16.31 10.61
CA TYR A 209 17.55 16.19 9.18
C TYR A 209 18.84 16.91 8.78
N VAL A 210 19.06 18.14 9.26
CA VAL A 210 20.33 18.86 9.00
C VAL A 210 21.54 18.08 9.51
N LYS A 211 21.44 17.45 10.69
CA LYS A 211 22.52 16.59 11.23
C LYS A 211 22.74 15.37 10.36
N HIS A 212 21.66 14.73 9.92
CA HIS A 212 21.70 13.60 8.99
C HIS A 212 22.42 13.95 7.69
N LEU A 213 22.10 15.10 7.08
CA LEU A 213 22.80 15.58 5.88
C LEU A 213 24.30 15.75 6.10
N VAL A 214 24.69 16.40 7.21
CA VAL A 214 26.11 16.61 7.55
C VAL A 214 26.81 15.26 7.70
N GLU A 215 26.20 14.29 8.37
CA GLU A 215 26.81 12.98 8.59
C GLU A 215 26.93 12.17 7.29
N LEU A 216 25.93 12.20 6.42
CA LEU A 216 26.02 11.55 5.10
C LEU A 216 27.17 12.15 4.26
N PHE A 217 27.35 13.47 4.26
CA PHE A 217 28.44 14.09 3.51
C PHE A 217 29.82 13.73 4.10
N LYS A 218 29.96 13.60 5.42
CA LYS A 218 31.18 13.06 6.04
C LYS A 218 31.44 11.62 5.62
N LEU A 219 30.43 10.79 5.60
CA LEU A 219 30.55 9.39 5.13
C LEU A 219 30.94 9.31 3.64
N LEU A 220 30.61 10.35 2.85
CA LEU A 220 31.12 10.52 1.49
C LEU A 220 32.54 11.10 1.40
N GLY A 221 33.22 11.36 2.53
CA GLY A 221 34.62 11.81 2.61
C GLY A 221 34.82 13.31 2.71
N GLU A 222 33.77 14.10 2.98
CA GLU A 222 33.93 15.54 3.23
C GLU A 222 34.39 15.84 4.67
N ASP A 223 35.20 16.86 4.83
CA ASP A 223 35.49 17.41 6.15
C ASP A 223 34.28 18.14 6.77
N SER A 224 34.35 18.49 8.06
CA SER A 224 33.22 19.09 8.78
C SER A 224 32.75 20.42 8.19
N THR A 225 33.65 21.27 7.68
CA THR A 225 33.29 22.56 7.09
C THR A 225 32.58 22.39 5.76
N ARG A 226 33.09 21.49 4.93
CA ARG A 226 32.52 21.18 3.63
C ARG A 226 31.16 20.48 3.78
N SER A 227 31.06 19.52 4.70
CA SER A 227 29.78 18.81 4.99
C SER A 227 28.67 19.78 5.45
N ALA A 228 29.03 20.76 6.32
CA ALA A 228 28.07 21.79 6.73
C ALA A 228 27.62 22.67 5.55
N THR A 229 28.57 23.04 4.66
CA THR A 229 28.28 23.83 3.46
C THR A 229 27.39 23.06 2.49
N SER A 230 27.67 21.77 2.25
CA SER A 230 26.88 20.88 1.40
C SER A 230 25.47 20.67 1.97
N SER A 231 25.36 20.48 3.28
CA SER A 231 24.07 20.38 3.98
C SER A 231 23.21 21.64 3.81
N ALA A 232 23.82 22.83 4.01
CA ALA A 232 23.13 24.11 3.84
C ALA A 232 22.66 24.32 2.38
N ALA A 233 23.45 23.89 1.40
CA ALA A 233 23.10 23.95 -0.01
C ALA A 233 21.87 23.08 -0.34
N VAL A 234 21.84 21.87 0.18
CA VAL A 234 20.67 20.97 0.04
C VAL A 234 19.44 21.59 0.68
N MET A 235 19.52 22.00 1.95
CA MET A 235 18.39 22.62 2.66
C MET A 235 17.84 23.83 1.92
N LYS A 236 18.70 24.64 1.30
CA LYS A 236 18.30 25.80 0.51
C LYS A 236 17.46 25.38 -0.71
N LEU A 237 17.91 24.39 -1.47
CA LEU A 237 17.20 23.91 -2.68
C LEU A 237 15.89 23.24 -2.30
N GLU A 238 15.90 22.32 -1.34
CA GLU A 238 14.68 21.61 -0.92
C GLU A 238 13.63 22.55 -0.31
N THR A 239 14.05 23.55 0.47
CA THR A 239 13.13 24.57 0.98
C THR A 239 12.49 25.36 -0.15
N ALA A 240 13.25 25.67 -1.21
CA ALA A 240 12.71 26.34 -2.39
C ALA A 240 11.72 25.46 -3.15
N PHE A 241 11.99 24.15 -3.28
CA PHE A 241 11.06 23.16 -3.87
C PHE A 241 9.80 23.02 -3.04
N ALA A 242 9.95 22.82 -1.73
CA ALA A 242 8.85 22.69 -0.79
C ALA A 242 7.93 23.92 -0.79
N ALA A 243 8.46 25.13 -0.98
CA ALA A 243 7.67 26.37 -1.02
C ALA A 243 6.64 26.41 -2.16
N ARG A 244 6.85 25.66 -3.24
CA ARG A 244 5.95 25.57 -4.39
C ARG A 244 5.36 24.18 -4.60
N SER A 245 5.63 23.26 -3.71
CA SER A 245 4.93 21.98 -3.65
C SER A 245 3.53 22.16 -3.08
N ARG A 246 2.57 21.45 -3.64
CA ARG A 246 1.18 21.38 -3.14
C ARG A 246 1.12 20.58 -1.85
N THR A 247 0.14 20.91 -1.01
CA THR A 247 -0.17 20.14 0.20
C THR A 247 -0.78 18.79 -0.14
N LEU A 248 -0.92 17.92 0.86
CA LEU A 248 -1.53 16.61 0.70
C LEU A 248 -2.96 16.72 0.13
N GLU A 249 -3.79 17.64 0.65
CA GLU A 249 -5.15 17.88 0.18
C GLU A 249 -5.18 18.38 -1.27
N GLN A 250 -4.30 19.33 -1.62
CA GLN A 250 -4.25 19.89 -2.98
C GLN A 250 -3.83 18.87 -4.04
N ARG A 251 -3.07 17.83 -3.63
CA ARG A 251 -2.68 16.74 -4.54
C ARG A 251 -3.82 15.77 -4.83
N ARG A 252 -4.86 15.77 -4.02
CA ARG A 252 -6.02 14.89 -4.18
C ARG A 252 -7.00 15.33 -5.27
N ASP A 253 -6.98 16.59 -5.71
CA ASP A 253 -7.89 17.07 -6.75
C ASP A 253 -7.36 16.68 -8.15
N PRO A 254 -7.94 15.68 -8.84
CA PRO A 254 -7.43 15.22 -10.13
C PRO A 254 -7.57 16.29 -11.22
N TRP A 255 -8.57 17.20 -11.14
CA TRP A 255 -8.71 18.29 -12.10
C TRP A 255 -7.64 19.36 -11.90
N ALA A 256 -7.37 19.72 -10.67
CA ALA A 256 -6.34 20.69 -10.31
C ALA A 256 -4.92 20.18 -10.61
N ASN A 257 -4.72 18.86 -10.72
CA ASN A 257 -3.43 18.24 -11.01
C ASN A 257 -3.28 17.76 -12.46
N TYR A 258 -4.24 18.06 -13.34
CA TYR A 258 -4.16 17.70 -14.75
C TYR A 258 -3.91 18.90 -15.66
N HIS A 259 -2.67 19.08 -16.09
CA HIS A 259 -2.27 20.13 -17.03
C HIS A 259 -1.53 19.49 -18.20
N LYS A 260 -2.30 18.97 -19.17
CA LYS A 260 -1.72 18.47 -20.41
C LYS A 260 -1.23 19.63 -21.26
N MET A 261 0.03 19.58 -21.65
CA MET A 261 0.65 20.61 -22.47
C MET A 261 1.63 20.01 -23.49
N SER A 262 1.84 20.76 -24.58
CA SER A 262 2.87 20.46 -25.58
C SER A 262 4.27 20.71 -24.99
N LEU A 263 5.30 20.12 -25.60
CA LEU A 263 6.68 20.43 -25.22
C LEU A 263 7.04 21.91 -25.44
N ALA A 264 6.40 22.57 -26.38
CA ALA A 264 6.61 24.01 -26.61
C ALA A 264 6.02 24.85 -25.47
N GLU A 265 4.87 24.47 -24.90
CA GLU A 265 4.30 25.13 -23.74
C GLU A 265 5.11 24.81 -22.47
N LEU A 266 5.57 23.57 -22.33
CA LEU A 266 6.44 23.16 -21.23
C LEU A 266 7.79 23.92 -21.26
N ALA A 267 8.38 24.10 -22.45
CA ALA A 267 9.59 24.91 -22.61
C ALA A 267 9.38 26.40 -22.28
N LYS A 268 8.17 26.95 -22.51
CA LYS A 268 7.84 28.30 -22.03
C LYS A 268 7.69 28.37 -20.51
N LEU A 269 7.18 27.30 -19.90
CA LEU A 269 7.04 27.18 -18.45
C LEU A 269 8.42 27.09 -17.76
N THR A 270 9.37 26.40 -18.39
CA THR A 270 10.70 26.04 -17.86
C THR A 270 11.79 26.29 -18.91
N PRO A 271 12.09 27.56 -19.25
CA PRO A 271 12.98 27.91 -20.35
C PRO A 271 14.44 27.45 -20.18
N THR A 272 14.86 27.12 -18.97
CA THR A 272 16.21 26.61 -18.68
C THR A 272 16.36 25.13 -19.07
N ILE A 273 15.24 24.38 -19.21
CA ILE A 273 15.25 22.94 -19.45
C ILE A 273 14.99 22.65 -20.93
N ASP A 274 15.94 22.03 -21.62
CA ASP A 274 15.69 21.41 -22.92
C ASP A 274 15.06 20.03 -22.72
N TRP A 275 13.71 19.97 -22.76
CA TRP A 275 12.97 18.74 -22.54
C TRP A 275 13.21 17.66 -23.60
N LYS A 276 13.55 18.07 -24.84
CA LYS A 276 13.94 17.09 -25.87
C LYS A 276 15.24 16.40 -25.49
N ALA A 277 16.23 17.18 -25.08
CA ALA A 277 17.50 16.64 -24.59
C ALA A 277 17.30 15.80 -23.33
N GLN A 278 16.39 16.19 -22.41
CA GLN A 278 16.07 15.39 -21.22
C GLN A 278 15.49 14.02 -21.61
N PHE A 279 14.48 13.95 -22.46
CA PHE A 279 13.90 12.67 -22.90
C PHE A 279 14.93 11.78 -23.61
N VAL A 280 15.73 12.35 -24.50
CA VAL A 280 16.83 11.63 -25.18
C VAL A 280 17.85 11.11 -24.14
N GLY A 281 18.25 11.96 -23.18
CA GLY A 281 19.18 11.58 -22.10
C GLY A 281 18.65 10.46 -21.22
N MET A 282 17.34 10.39 -20.99
CA MET A 282 16.66 9.31 -20.28
C MET A 282 16.45 8.05 -21.15
N GLY A 283 16.69 8.12 -22.45
CA GLY A 283 16.40 7.02 -23.38
C GLY A 283 14.90 6.85 -23.69
N ILE A 284 14.10 7.91 -23.51
CA ILE A 284 12.67 7.93 -23.80
C ILE A 284 12.44 8.57 -25.17
N PRO A 285 11.52 8.05 -26.02
CA PRO A 285 11.11 8.74 -27.23
C PRO A 285 10.61 10.16 -26.93
N VAL A 286 10.99 11.12 -27.74
CA VAL A 286 10.49 12.51 -27.58
C VAL A 286 8.98 12.52 -27.68
N GLN A 287 8.32 13.08 -26.69
CA GLN A 287 6.87 13.17 -26.58
C GLN A 287 6.37 14.48 -27.18
N ASP A 288 5.21 14.45 -27.84
CA ASP A 288 4.56 15.70 -28.30
C ASP A 288 3.89 16.46 -27.15
N THR A 289 3.35 15.71 -26.20
CA THR A 289 2.61 16.23 -25.05
C THR A 289 2.94 15.44 -23.79
N VAL A 290 2.84 16.12 -22.65
CA VAL A 290 2.98 15.55 -21.31
C VAL A 290 1.87 16.07 -20.39
N VAL A 291 1.62 15.40 -19.27
CA VAL A 291 0.80 15.95 -18.19
C VAL A 291 1.73 16.51 -17.12
N VAL A 292 1.52 17.76 -16.71
CA VAL A 292 2.25 18.40 -15.63
C VAL A 292 1.31 18.58 -14.45
N GLY A 293 1.59 17.91 -13.35
CA GLY A 293 0.72 17.94 -12.17
C GLY A 293 0.68 19.32 -11.51
N GLN A 294 1.85 19.91 -11.28
CA GLN A 294 2.01 21.15 -10.52
C GLN A 294 2.88 22.15 -11.30
N PRO A 295 2.33 22.93 -12.22
CA PRO A 295 3.09 23.88 -13.03
C PRO A 295 3.88 24.91 -12.21
N GLU A 296 3.37 25.33 -11.06
CA GLU A 296 4.03 26.25 -10.15
C GLU A 296 5.33 25.67 -9.55
N PHE A 297 5.36 24.36 -9.30
CA PHE A 297 6.56 23.67 -8.86
C PHE A 297 7.62 23.63 -9.97
N PHE A 298 7.24 23.38 -11.22
CA PHE A 298 8.17 23.37 -12.35
C PHE A 298 8.78 24.74 -12.64
N ARG A 299 8.00 25.83 -12.48
CA ARG A 299 8.57 27.18 -12.52
C ARG A 299 9.62 27.41 -11.44
N GLN A 300 9.39 26.85 -10.23
CA GLN A 300 10.35 26.96 -9.13
C GLN A 300 11.63 26.17 -9.43
N ILE A 301 11.52 24.96 -9.95
CA ILE A 301 12.70 24.18 -10.40
C ILE A 301 13.51 24.98 -11.42
N ASP A 302 12.88 25.52 -12.45
CA ASP A 302 13.51 26.34 -13.49
C ASP A 302 14.21 27.58 -12.90
N SER A 303 13.55 28.26 -11.96
CA SER A 303 14.16 29.36 -11.20
C SER A 303 15.41 28.92 -10.44
N CYS A 304 15.34 27.79 -9.72
CA CYS A 304 16.50 27.24 -9.02
C CYS A 304 17.63 26.85 -9.97
N LEU A 305 17.31 26.29 -11.13
CA LEU A 305 18.28 26.00 -12.19
C LEU A 305 18.99 27.26 -12.70
N SER A 306 18.26 28.39 -12.78
CA SER A 306 18.80 29.65 -13.26
C SER A 306 19.72 30.34 -12.26
N VAL A 307 19.38 30.32 -10.96
CA VAL A 307 20.02 31.16 -9.94
C VAL A 307 20.99 30.43 -9.00
N ALA A 308 20.76 29.13 -8.73
CA ALA A 308 21.61 28.38 -7.83
C ALA A 308 22.97 28.07 -8.47
N ARG A 309 24.01 28.02 -7.64
CA ARG A 309 25.36 27.66 -8.10
C ARG A 309 25.43 26.18 -8.45
N LEU A 310 26.26 25.83 -9.42
CA LEU A 310 26.46 24.42 -9.79
C LEU A 310 26.91 23.55 -8.59
N SER A 311 27.72 24.11 -7.70
CA SER A 311 28.14 23.41 -6.49
C SER A 311 26.99 23.07 -5.53
N GLU A 312 25.92 23.87 -5.51
CA GLU A 312 24.72 23.57 -4.71
C GLU A 312 23.97 22.37 -5.33
N TRP A 313 23.84 22.34 -6.64
CA TRP A 313 23.26 21.21 -7.36
C TRP A 313 24.11 19.94 -7.28
N GLN A 314 25.43 20.06 -7.32
CA GLN A 314 26.33 18.93 -7.11
C GLN A 314 26.13 18.31 -5.72
N SER A 315 25.97 19.13 -4.67
CA SER A 315 25.68 18.64 -3.32
C SER A 315 24.32 17.94 -3.27
N TYR A 316 23.29 18.52 -3.89
CA TYR A 316 21.95 17.93 -3.96
C TYR A 316 21.95 16.60 -4.73
N MET A 317 22.59 16.49 -5.88
CA MET A 317 22.70 15.24 -6.64
C MET A 317 23.47 14.15 -5.87
N ARG A 318 24.52 14.52 -5.12
CA ARG A 318 25.26 13.56 -4.27
C ARG A 318 24.38 13.02 -3.15
N LEU A 319 23.56 13.87 -2.54
CA LEU A 319 22.59 13.44 -1.55
C LEU A 319 21.58 12.45 -2.16
N GLY A 320 20.94 12.82 -3.27
CA GLY A 320 19.98 11.94 -3.96
C GLY A 320 20.57 10.57 -4.30
N LEU A 321 21.81 10.55 -4.82
CA LEU A 321 22.51 9.31 -5.10
C LEU A 321 22.74 8.43 -3.86
N VAL A 322 23.27 9.01 -2.77
CA VAL A 322 23.58 8.23 -1.57
C VAL A 322 22.31 7.77 -0.85
N THR A 323 21.28 8.60 -0.79
CA THR A 323 20.02 8.27 -0.12
C THR A 323 19.28 7.15 -0.85
N ALA A 324 19.21 7.21 -2.18
CA ALA A 324 18.54 6.19 -2.99
C ALA A 324 19.18 4.81 -2.85
N LEU A 325 20.50 4.74 -2.67
CA LEU A 325 21.25 3.49 -2.57
C LEU A 325 21.70 3.15 -1.13
N ALA A 326 21.35 3.95 -0.12
CA ALA A 326 21.84 3.80 1.25
C ALA A 326 21.69 2.40 1.83
N ARG A 327 20.54 1.74 1.56
CA ARG A 327 20.23 0.38 2.04
C ARG A 327 21.08 -0.72 1.37
N ASN A 328 21.71 -0.38 0.23
CA ASN A 328 22.56 -1.29 -0.55
C ASN A 328 24.06 -1.10 -0.25
N LEU A 329 24.41 -0.09 0.55
CA LEU A 329 25.77 0.32 0.86
C LEU A 329 26.26 -0.24 2.22
N ALA A 330 27.50 0.06 2.55
CA ALA A 330 28.14 -0.34 3.80
C ALA A 330 27.37 0.13 5.03
N LYS A 331 27.52 -0.63 6.09
CA LYS A 331 26.80 -0.47 7.37
C LYS A 331 26.77 0.97 7.90
N PRO A 332 27.84 1.80 7.88
CA PRO A 332 27.76 3.16 8.40
C PRO A 332 26.71 4.02 7.68
N ILE A 333 26.59 3.91 6.36
CA ILE A 333 25.62 4.67 5.56
C ILE A 333 24.20 4.13 5.79
N ASP A 334 24.02 2.80 5.77
CA ASP A 334 22.73 2.14 6.05
C ASP A 334 22.22 2.47 7.46
N GLN A 335 23.11 2.55 8.46
CA GLN A 335 22.77 2.91 9.82
C GLN A 335 22.40 4.40 9.97
N GLU A 336 23.10 5.31 9.30
CA GLU A 336 22.76 6.72 9.32
C GLU A 336 21.39 6.97 8.64
N ASN A 337 21.15 6.31 7.52
CA ASN A 337 19.85 6.34 6.85
C ASN A 337 18.74 5.78 7.77
N PHE A 338 19.00 4.67 8.48
CA PHE A 338 18.05 4.13 9.46
C PHE A 338 17.87 5.08 10.66
N HIS A 339 18.91 5.74 11.12
CA HIS A 339 18.82 6.69 12.23
C HIS A 339 17.79 7.79 11.92
N PHE A 340 17.88 8.41 10.76
CA PHE A 340 16.92 9.46 10.40
C PHE A 340 15.52 8.90 10.09
N TYR A 341 15.39 8.03 9.10
CA TYR A 341 14.08 7.55 8.62
C TYR A 341 13.41 6.54 9.56
N GLY A 342 14.19 5.74 10.25
CA GLY A 342 13.71 4.75 11.21
C GLY A 342 13.52 5.30 12.62
N THR A 343 14.57 5.91 13.19
CA THR A 343 14.53 6.33 14.59
C THR A 343 13.86 7.70 14.74
N VAL A 344 14.32 8.72 14.01
CA VAL A 344 13.83 10.10 14.18
C VAL A 344 12.38 10.24 13.70
N LEU A 345 12.07 9.75 12.49
CA LEU A 345 10.73 9.89 11.88
C LEU A 345 9.72 8.84 12.36
N SER A 346 10.17 7.65 12.74
CA SER A 346 9.25 6.53 13.02
C SER A 346 9.34 5.99 14.45
N GLY A 347 10.26 6.51 15.27
CA GLY A 347 10.44 6.07 16.67
C GLY A 347 10.96 4.64 16.83
N THR A 348 11.46 4.02 15.75
CA THR A 348 11.98 2.65 15.75
C THR A 348 13.29 2.59 16.53
N LYS A 349 13.41 1.64 17.48
CA LYS A 349 14.54 1.58 18.41
C LYS A 349 15.70 0.71 17.93
N ALA A 350 15.47 -0.17 16.97
CA ALA A 350 16.47 -1.06 16.40
C ALA A 350 16.17 -1.33 14.92
N GLN A 351 17.19 -1.50 14.11
CA GLN A 351 17.02 -1.89 12.72
C GLN A 351 16.56 -3.35 12.62
N ARG A 352 15.66 -3.65 11.69
CA ARG A 352 15.25 -5.04 11.40
C ARG A 352 16.47 -5.89 11.02
N PRO A 353 16.47 -7.20 11.35
CA PRO A 353 17.51 -8.13 10.88
C PRO A 353 17.69 -8.05 9.36
N ARG A 354 18.94 -8.20 8.88
CA ARG A 354 19.27 -8.04 7.45
C ARG A 354 18.39 -8.90 6.54
N TRP A 355 18.11 -10.15 6.92
CA TRP A 355 17.28 -11.03 6.10
C TRP A 355 15.86 -10.51 5.87
N LYS A 356 15.22 -9.85 6.87
CA LYS A 356 13.91 -9.19 6.69
C LYS A 356 14.01 -8.00 5.75
N ARG A 357 15.03 -7.16 5.93
CA ARG A 357 15.29 -6.02 5.05
C ARG A 357 15.56 -6.45 3.61
N MET A 358 16.24 -7.59 3.45
CA MET A 358 16.46 -8.18 2.12
C MET A 358 15.19 -8.73 1.50
N LEU A 359 14.25 -9.28 2.28
CA LEU A 359 12.94 -9.69 1.76
C LEU A 359 12.12 -8.49 1.31
N ASP A 360 12.17 -7.36 2.05
CA ASP A 360 11.52 -6.12 1.63
C ASP A 360 12.11 -5.61 0.30
N GLN A 361 13.45 -5.57 0.19
CA GLN A 361 14.12 -5.16 -1.06
C GLN A 361 13.92 -6.16 -2.21
N THR A 362 13.76 -7.45 -1.92
CA THR A 362 13.42 -8.46 -2.92
C THR A 362 12.01 -8.25 -3.45
N GLU A 363 11.08 -7.88 -2.58
CA GLU A 363 9.70 -7.52 -2.95
C GLU A 363 9.68 -6.34 -3.91
N ASP A 364 10.40 -5.26 -3.58
CA ASP A 364 10.47 -4.06 -4.40
C ASP A 364 11.16 -4.32 -5.76
N ALA A 365 12.18 -5.17 -5.79
CA ALA A 365 13.00 -5.40 -6.97
C ALA A 365 12.43 -6.43 -7.95
N ILE A 366 12.11 -7.62 -7.44
CA ILE A 366 11.75 -8.83 -8.21
C ILE A 366 10.63 -9.63 -7.52
N GLY A 367 9.77 -8.97 -6.77
CA GLY A 367 8.73 -9.60 -5.93
C GLY A 367 7.81 -10.53 -6.71
N GLU A 368 7.49 -10.22 -7.96
CA GLU A 368 6.63 -11.05 -8.79
C GLU A 368 7.29 -12.39 -9.20
N LEU A 369 8.63 -12.44 -9.34
CA LEU A 369 9.34 -13.72 -9.53
C LEU A 369 9.21 -14.61 -8.29
N VAL A 370 9.32 -14.03 -7.09
CA VAL A 370 9.08 -14.74 -5.83
C VAL A 370 7.61 -15.12 -5.70
N GLY A 371 6.71 -14.22 -6.14
CA GLY A 371 5.26 -14.41 -6.12
C GLY A 371 4.78 -15.61 -6.91
N GLN A 372 5.38 -15.89 -8.07
CA GLN A 372 5.08 -17.11 -8.86
C GLN A 372 5.29 -18.38 -8.03
N VAL A 373 6.46 -18.50 -7.41
CA VAL A 373 6.79 -19.67 -6.56
C VAL A 373 5.93 -19.69 -5.29
N TRP A 374 5.63 -18.54 -4.74
CA TRP A 374 4.79 -18.41 -3.55
C TRP A 374 3.35 -18.87 -3.80
N VAL A 375 2.75 -18.47 -4.93
CA VAL A 375 1.40 -18.89 -5.33
C VAL A 375 1.32 -20.39 -5.50
N GLU A 376 2.28 -20.99 -6.22
CA GLU A 376 2.34 -22.44 -6.43
C GLU A 376 2.35 -23.24 -5.10
N LYS A 377 3.02 -22.70 -4.07
CA LYS A 377 3.18 -23.37 -2.78
C LYS A 377 2.08 -23.06 -1.77
N TYR A 378 1.51 -21.86 -1.77
CA TYR A 378 0.71 -21.35 -0.66
C TYR A 378 -0.68 -20.83 -1.03
N CYS A 379 -1.03 -20.69 -2.31
CA CYS A 379 -2.32 -20.17 -2.72
C CYS A 379 -3.05 -21.16 -3.65
N SER A 380 -4.07 -21.85 -3.13
CA SER A 380 -4.81 -22.82 -3.91
C SER A 380 -5.79 -22.18 -4.90
N PRO A 381 -6.11 -22.83 -6.04
CA PRO A 381 -7.19 -22.38 -6.93
C PRO A 381 -8.55 -22.27 -6.22
N ALA A 382 -8.80 -23.11 -5.23
CA ALA A 382 -10.03 -23.07 -4.44
C ALA A 382 -10.13 -21.79 -3.60
N THR A 383 -9.00 -21.32 -3.05
CA THR A 383 -8.92 -20.04 -2.35
C THR A 383 -9.25 -18.88 -3.31
N LYS A 384 -8.64 -18.85 -4.50
CA LYS A 384 -8.94 -17.84 -5.54
C LYS A 384 -10.45 -17.82 -5.85
N ALA A 385 -11.04 -18.97 -6.16
CA ALA A 385 -12.47 -19.09 -6.48
C ALA A 385 -13.39 -18.61 -5.35
N ARG A 386 -13.02 -18.86 -4.08
CA ARG A 386 -13.77 -18.38 -2.90
C ARG A 386 -13.81 -16.84 -2.85
N TYR A 387 -12.68 -16.17 -3.07
CA TYR A 387 -12.60 -14.72 -3.03
C TYR A 387 -13.17 -14.05 -4.31
N GLU A 388 -13.10 -14.70 -5.45
CA GLU A 388 -13.83 -14.28 -6.66
C GLU A 388 -15.36 -14.27 -6.42
N LYS A 389 -15.88 -15.33 -5.77
CA LYS A 389 -17.30 -15.37 -5.38
C LYS A 389 -17.64 -14.26 -4.39
N LEU A 390 -16.85 -14.08 -3.33
CA LEU A 390 -17.06 -13.01 -2.36
C LEU A 390 -17.07 -11.63 -3.04
N THR A 391 -16.15 -11.39 -3.97
CA THR A 391 -16.10 -10.16 -4.76
C THR A 391 -17.38 -9.95 -5.58
N ALA A 392 -17.89 -11.01 -6.19
CA ALA A 392 -19.16 -10.95 -6.94
C ALA A 392 -20.35 -10.64 -6.02
N ASP A 393 -20.42 -11.24 -4.83
CA ASP A 393 -21.47 -10.99 -3.84
C ASP A 393 -21.48 -9.51 -3.38
N ILE A 394 -20.32 -8.93 -3.12
CA ILE A 394 -20.17 -7.51 -2.73
C ILE A 394 -20.61 -6.57 -3.86
N ILE A 395 -20.18 -6.84 -5.10
CA ILE A 395 -20.57 -6.04 -6.27
C ILE A 395 -22.09 -6.09 -6.49
N ASP A 396 -22.73 -7.26 -6.31
CA ASP A 396 -24.18 -7.37 -6.44
C ASP A 396 -24.92 -6.56 -5.37
N VAL A 397 -24.44 -6.56 -4.14
CA VAL A 397 -24.96 -5.68 -3.08
C VAL A 397 -24.82 -4.22 -3.47
N TYR A 398 -23.65 -3.80 -3.93
CA TYR A 398 -23.43 -2.39 -4.31
C TYR A 398 -24.36 -1.97 -5.44
N ARG A 399 -24.56 -2.83 -6.45
CA ARG A 399 -25.54 -2.61 -7.52
C ARG A 399 -26.94 -2.31 -6.96
N GLN A 400 -27.42 -3.13 -6.02
CA GLN A 400 -28.74 -2.96 -5.42
C GLN A 400 -28.84 -1.69 -4.57
N ARG A 401 -27.76 -1.32 -3.89
CA ARG A 401 -27.74 -0.06 -3.12
C ARG A 401 -27.76 1.16 -4.04
N ILE A 402 -26.95 1.21 -5.09
CA ILE A 402 -26.97 2.31 -6.08
C ILE A 402 -28.39 2.46 -6.67
N GLN A 403 -29.05 1.37 -7.01
CA GLN A 403 -30.43 1.41 -7.55
C GLN A 403 -31.43 2.03 -6.57
N LYS A 404 -31.26 1.80 -5.27
CA LYS A 404 -32.16 2.25 -4.21
C LYS A 404 -31.79 3.61 -3.62
N GLU A 405 -30.62 4.18 -3.96
CA GLU A 405 -30.11 5.38 -3.30
C GLU A 405 -31.04 6.57 -3.52
N PRO A 406 -31.68 7.13 -2.45
CA PRO A 406 -32.76 8.12 -2.62
C PRO A 406 -32.28 9.51 -3.04
N TRP A 407 -31.00 9.87 -2.75
CA TRP A 407 -30.47 11.19 -3.07
C TRP A 407 -29.91 11.29 -4.50
N MET A 408 -29.71 10.17 -5.16
CA MET A 408 -29.11 10.11 -6.51
C MET A 408 -30.21 10.05 -7.59
N SER A 409 -30.06 10.86 -8.63
CA SER A 409 -30.95 10.87 -9.78
C SER A 409 -30.82 9.57 -10.61
N ASP A 410 -31.90 9.20 -11.34
CA ASP A 410 -31.90 8.00 -12.19
C ASP A 410 -30.83 8.04 -13.27
N SER A 411 -30.52 9.25 -13.79
CA SER A 411 -29.45 9.46 -14.77
C SER A 411 -28.07 9.10 -14.20
N THR A 412 -27.76 9.54 -13.00
CA THR A 412 -26.47 9.24 -12.35
C THR A 412 -26.42 7.77 -11.92
N LYS A 413 -27.55 7.20 -11.41
CA LYS A 413 -27.64 5.76 -11.09
C LYS A 413 -27.33 4.89 -12.30
N ALA A 414 -27.94 5.19 -13.45
CA ALA A 414 -27.73 4.43 -14.68
C ALA A 414 -26.24 4.42 -15.09
N ARG A 415 -25.56 5.57 -15.02
CA ARG A 415 -24.13 5.70 -15.34
C ARG A 415 -23.25 5.01 -14.29
N ALA A 416 -23.59 5.12 -13.00
CA ALA A 416 -22.90 4.44 -11.92
C ALA A 416 -22.96 2.92 -12.07
N LEU A 417 -24.11 2.38 -12.47
CA LEU A 417 -24.28 0.96 -12.75
C LEU A 417 -23.43 0.51 -13.94
N VAL A 418 -23.36 1.30 -15.02
CA VAL A 418 -22.46 1.02 -16.15
C VAL A 418 -21.00 1.00 -15.70
N LYS A 419 -20.59 1.93 -14.83
CA LYS A 419 -19.23 1.94 -14.27
C LYS A 419 -18.97 0.70 -13.42
N LEU A 420 -19.89 0.36 -12.51
CA LEU A 420 -19.77 -0.83 -11.66
C LEU A 420 -19.68 -2.12 -12.49
N ASP A 421 -20.39 -2.21 -13.62
CA ASP A 421 -20.34 -3.36 -14.53
C ASP A 421 -18.98 -3.51 -15.22
N LYS A 422 -18.27 -2.39 -15.44
CA LYS A 422 -16.97 -2.36 -16.09
C LYS A 422 -15.80 -2.56 -15.12
N VAL A 423 -16.03 -2.59 -13.80
CA VAL A 423 -14.97 -2.80 -12.83
C VAL A 423 -14.24 -4.12 -13.09
N GLY A 424 -12.99 -4.01 -13.51
CA GLY A 424 -12.05 -5.14 -13.64
C GLY A 424 -11.79 -5.76 -12.26
N ARG A 425 -11.72 -7.09 -12.20
CA ARG A 425 -11.52 -7.84 -10.94
C ARG A 425 -10.27 -8.68 -11.04
N LYS A 426 -9.26 -8.30 -10.33
CA LYS A 426 -8.00 -9.02 -10.22
C LYS A 426 -7.91 -9.62 -8.82
N VAL A 427 -8.11 -10.93 -8.69
CA VAL A 427 -8.26 -11.61 -7.39
C VAL A 427 -7.17 -12.64 -7.17
N ALA A 428 -6.57 -12.61 -6.01
CA ALA A 428 -5.55 -13.47 -5.47
C ALA A 428 -4.21 -13.38 -6.18
N TYR A 429 -4.12 -13.70 -7.46
CA TYR A 429 -2.87 -13.68 -8.24
C TYR A 429 -3.16 -13.51 -9.73
N PRO A 430 -2.19 -12.95 -10.52
CA PRO A 430 -2.34 -12.72 -11.95
C PRO A 430 -2.41 -14.02 -12.75
N ASP A 431 -3.20 -14.02 -13.83
CA ASP A 431 -3.24 -15.13 -14.79
C ASP A 431 -2.04 -15.06 -15.78
N HIS A 432 -1.45 -13.86 -15.94
CA HIS A 432 -0.29 -13.60 -16.76
C HIS A 432 0.78 -12.88 -15.95
N TRP A 433 1.96 -13.50 -15.85
CA TRP A 433 3.10 -12.98 -15.12
C TRP A 433 3.95 -12.06 -16.00
N ARG A 434 4.56 -11.06 -15.38
CA ARG A 434 5.48 -10.14 -16.06
C ARG A 434 6.72 -10.88 -16.57
N ASP A 435 7.17 -10.51 -17.78
CA ASP A 435 8.39 -11.08 -18.37
C ASP A 435 9.64 -10.38 -17.85
N TYR A 436 10.43 -11.07 -17.06
CA TYR A 436 11.73 -10.63 -16.56
C TYR A 436 12.93 -11.18 -17.37
N SER A 437 12.72 -11.75 -18.56
CA SER A 437 13.79 -12.38 -19.35
C SER A 437 14.96 -11.45 -19.64
N THR A 438 14.69 -10.17 -19.85
CA THR A 438 15.72 -9.16 -20.15
C THR A 438 16.47 -8.64 -18.92
N LEU A 439 15.96 -8.86 -17.69
CA LEU A 439 16.66 -8.48 -16.47
C LEU A 439 17.87 -9.40 -16.22
N GLN A 440 19.06 -8.81 -16.13
CA GLN A 440 20.31 -9.55 -15.88
C GLN A 440 20.76 -9.31 -14.43
N LEU A 441 20.79 -10.39 -13.66
CA LEU A 441 21.32 -10.39 -12.29
C LEU A 441 22.45 -11.42 -12.19
N ASP A 442 23.45 -11.10 -11.36
CA ASP A 442 24.60 -11.97 -11.13
C ASP A 442 25.15 -11.84 -9.69
N ARG A 443 26.15 -12.63 -9.33
CA ARG A 443 26.77 -12.62 -7.98
C ARG A 443 27.92 -11.63 -7.82
N SER A 444 28.13 -10.68 -8.73
CA SER A 444 29.28 -9.79 -8.70
C SER A 444 29.14 -8.64 -7.70
N SER A 445 27.99 -7.98 -7.64
CA SER A 445 27.79 -6.80 -6.79
C SER A 445 26.33 -6.54 -6.51
N TYR A 446 26.00 -6.32 -5.24
CA TYR A 446 24.63 -5.98 -4.83
C TYR A 446 24.18 -4.61 -5.36
N VAL A 447 25.04 -3.59 -5.27
CA VAL A 447 24.74 -2.25 -5.81
C VAL A 447 24.56 -2.31 -7.34
N ALA A 448 25.41 -3.06 -8.05
CA ALA A 448 25.25 -3.21 -9.50
C ALA A 448 23.92 -3.91 -9.88
N ASN A 449 23.52 -4.93 -9.12
CA ASN A 449 22.22 -5.56 -9.30
C ASN A 449 21.07 -4.58 -9.04
N GLN A 450 21.14 -3.74 -7.98
CA GLN A 450 20.13 -2.72 -7.71
C GLN A 450 19.99 -1.73 -8.86
N VAL A 451 21.12 -1.25 -9.40
CA VAL A 451 21.11 -0.34 -10.54
C VAL A 451 20.48 -0.98 -11.77
N ARG A 452 20.84 -2.26 -12.08
CA ARG A 452 20.21 -3.01 -13.20
C ARG A 452 18.71 -3.18 -13.02
N VAL A 453 18.25 -3.42 -11.79
CA VAL A 453 16.82 -3.50 -11.46
C VAL A 453 16.15 -2.15 -11.71
N ASN A 454 16.73 -1.05 -11.22
CA ASN A 454 16.19 0.28 -11.41
C ASN A 454 16.09 0.66 -12.90
N GLU A 455 17.17 0.44 -13.67
CA GLU A 455 17.17 0.66 -15.12
C GLU A 455 16.14 -0.21 -15.84
N TRP A 456 15.98 -1.46 -15.42
CA TRP A 456 15.03 -2.38 -16.00
C TRP A 456 13.60 -1.91 -15.75
N TRP A 457 13.25 -1.49 -14.52
CA TRP A 457 11.95 -0.94 -14.17
C TRP A 457 11.66 0.34 -14.94
N PHE A 458 12.64 1.26 -15.01
CA PHE A 458 12.49 2.48 -15.77
C PHE A 458 12.18 2.20 -17.25
N ARG A 459 12.92 1.28 -17.86
CA ARG A 459 12.68 0.86 -19.26
C ARG A 459 11.36 0.13 -19.43
N PHE A 460 10.99 -0.72 -18.47
CA PHE A 460 9.70 -1.41 -18.49
C PHE A 460 8.55 -0.41 -18.53
N GLU A 461 8.58 0.61 -17.68
CA GLU A 461 7.57 1.66 -17.64
C GLU A 461 7.59 2.53 -18.90
N THR A 462 8.74 3.03 -19.33
CA THR A 462 8.84 3.93 -20.47
C THR A 462 8.56 3.24 -21.81
N ASN A 463 8.78 1.93 -21.91
CA ASN A 463 8.42 1.13 -23.08
C ASN A 463 6.90 0.93 -23.27
N LYS A 464 6.08 1.33 -22.33
CA LYS A 464 4.61 1.38 -22.50
C LYS A 464 4.16 2.50 -23.43
N LEU A 465 4.95 3.58 -23.56
CA LEU A 465 4.62 4.71 -24.42
C LEU A 465 4.41 4.24 -25.88
N GLY A 466 3.31 4.73 -26.48
CA GLY A 466 2.92 4.35 -27.83
C GLY A 466 2.28 2.96 -27.97
N LYS A 467 2.12 2.21 -26.89
CA LYS A 467 1.45 0.90 -26.87
C LYS A 467 0.02 1.01 -26.32
N PRO A 468 -0.85 0.06 -26.64
CA PRO A 468 -2.14 -0.10 -25.97
C PRO A 468 -1.97 -0.33 -24.47
N ILE A 469 -3.00 0.03 -23.69
CA ILE A 469 -3.02 -0.22 -22.23
C ILE A 469 -3.02 -1.72 -21.96
N ASP A 470 -2.04 -2.16 -21.22
CA ASP A 470 -1.95 -3.55 -20.75
C ASP A 470 -2.74 -3.69 -19.44
N ARG A 471 -3.91 -4.32 -19.55
CA ARG A 471 -4.80 -4.59 -18.40
C ARG A 471 -4.43 -5.88 -17.66
N THR A 472 -3.42 -6.62 -18.07
CA THR A 472 -2.98 -7.86 -17.38
C THR A 472 -2.04 -7.56 -16.21
N LEU A 473 -1.36 -6.42 -16.24
CA LEU A 473 -0.37 -6.03 -15.24
C LEU A 473 -1.00 -5.74 -13.87
N TRP A 474 -0.34 -6.22 -12.83
CA TRP A 474 -0.61 -5.89 -11.43
C TRP A 474 0.49 -4.98 -10.89
N ASP A 475 0.12 -4.04 -10.01
CA ASP A 475 1.08 -3.15 -9.35
C ASP A 475 1.39 -3.60 -7.91
N MET A 476 0.77 -4.70 -7.46
CA MET A 476 1.08 -5.42 -6.22
C MET A 476 1.29 -6.90 -6.49
N THR A 477 2.15 -7.53 -5.69
CA THR A 477 2.40 -8.98 -5.78
C THR A 477 1.35 -9.77 -4.98
N PRO A 478 1.13 -11.06 -5.26
CA PRO A 478 0.17 -11.90 -4.54
C PRO A 478 0.42 -12.02 -3.03
N GLN A 479 1.68 -11.90 -2.59
CA GLN A 479 2.10 -11.97 -1.20
C GLN A 479 2.06 -10.61 -0.47
N THR A 480 1.60 -9.54 -1.10
CA THR A 480 1.42 -8.22 -0.49
C THR A 480 0.13 -8.18 0.34
N TYR A 481 0.23 -7.83 1.63
CA TYR A 481 -0.93 -7.57 2.49
C TYR A 481 -1.45 -6.15 2.25
N ASN A 482 -2.06 -5.96 1.12
CA ASN A 482 -2.75 -4.73 0.71
C ASN A 482 -3.64 -5.02 -0.49
N ALA A 483 -4.43 -4.00 -0.92
CA ALA A 483 -5.25 -4.02 -2.13
C ALA A 483 -5.28 -2.59 -2.71
N TYR A 484 -5.83 -2.42 -3.91
CA TYR A 484 -6.04 -1.08 -4.47
C TYR A 484 -7.14 -1.05 -5.53
N TYR A 485 -7.71 0.15 -5.72
CA TYR A 485 -8.53 0.52 -6.86
C TYR A 485 -7.74 1.43 -7.80
N ASP A 486 -7.78 1.14 -9.12
CA ASP A 486 -7.21 2.01 -10.16
C ASP A 486 -8.34 2.72 -10.93
N GLY A 487 -8.48 4.02 -10.72
CA GLY A 487 -9.54 4.84 -11.32
C GLY A 487 -9.43 4.96 -12.84
N SER A 488 -8.22 4.97 -13.38
CA SER A 488 -7.96 5.11 -14.82
C SER A 488 -8.14 3.78 -15.58
N LYS A 489 -7.93 2.65 -14.89
CA LYS A 489 -8.24 1.31 -15.43
C LYS A 489 -9.64 0.83 -15.06
N VAL A 490 -10.30 1.48 -14.09
CA VAL A 490 -11.58 1.04 -13.51
C VAL A 490 -11.46 -0.43 -13.07
N GLU A 491 -10.52 -0.70 -12.16
CA GLU A 491 -10.27 -2.06 -11.69
C GLU A 491 -9.89 -2.10 -10.20
N ILE A 492 -10.24 -3.22 -9.55
CA ILE A 492 -9.75 -3.57 -8.22
C ILE A 492 -8.70 -4.66 -8.33
N VAL A 493 -7.67 -4.57 -7.50
CA VAL A 493 -6.60 -5.57 -7.38
C VAL A 493 -6.50 -6.04 -5.94
N LEU A 494 -6.73 -7.32 -5.74
CA LEU A 494 -6.94 -7.97 -4.45
C LEU A 494 -5.93 -9.12 -4.28
N PRO A 495 -4.68 -8.86 -3.86
CA PRO A 495 -3.66 -9.88 -3.63
C PRO A 495 -4.10 -10.95 -2.64
N ALA A 496 -3.63 -12.18 -2.81
CA ALA A 496 -4.01 -13.31 -1.96
C ALA A 496 -3.69 -13.07 -0.47
N ALA A 497 -2.56 -12.41 -0.18
CA ALA A 497 -2.18 -12.13 1.20
C ALA A 497 -3.11 -11.12 1.89
N ALA A 498 -3.85 -10.27 1.16
CA ALA A 498 -4.84 -9.35 1.74
C ALA A 498 -5.96 -10.08 2.50
N PHE A 499 -6.19 -11.35 2.18
CA PHE A 499 -7.22 -12.17 2.79
C PHE A 499 -6.72 -13.08 3.92
N MET A 500 -5.41 -13.12 4.16
CA MET A 500 -4.82 -14.03 5.14
C MET A 500 -5.16 -13.60 6.58
N LEU A 501 -5.59 -14.59 7.37
CA LEU A 501 -5.67 -14.48 8.83
C LEU A 501 -4.53 -15.30 9.44
N PRO A 502 -3.56 -14.67 10.10
CA PRO A 502 -2.37 -15.35 10.59
C PRO A 502 -2.69 -16.53 11.48
N GLY A 503 -2.16 -17.70 11.13
CA GLY A 503 -2.36 -18.95 11.90
C GLY A 503 -3.75 -19.56 11.77
N ILE A 504 -4.65 -19.03 10.95
CA ILE A 504 -6.01 -19.52 10.75
C ILE A 504 -6.17 -20.01 9.30
N PRO A 505 -6.39 -21.32 9.09
CA PRO A 505 -6.71 -21.83 7.75
C PRO A 505 -7.99 -21.19 7.20
N ASP A 506 -7.99 -20.85 5.92
CA ASP A 506 -9.13 -20.22 5.22
C ASP A 506 -10.44 -21.04 5.39
N SER A 507 -10.35 -22.37 5.45
CA SER A 507 -11.50 -23.27 5.64
C SER A 507 -12.18 -23.18 7.01
N LEU A 508 -11.53 -22.54 8.01
CA LEU A 508 -12.09 -22.33 9.36
C LEU A 508 -12.69 -20.92 9.54
N VAL A 509 -12.57 -20.06 8.53
CA VAL A 509 -13.12 -18.70 8.57
C VAL A 509 -14.62 -18.77 8.29
N ASP A 510 -15.42 -18.39 9.29
CA ASP A 510 -16.89 -18.33 9.15
C ASP A 510 -17.34 -17.12 8.33
N ASP A 511 -18.60 -17.12 7.85
CA ASP A 511 -19.10 -16.08 6.95
C ASP A 511 -19.04 -14.68 7.59
N ALA A 512 -19.32 -14.53 8.89
CA ALA A 512 -19.26 -13.24 9.56
C ALA A 512 -17.85 -12.64 9.47
N LEU A 513 -16.85 -13.46 9.74
CA LEU A 513 -15.45 -13.05 9.66
C LEU A 513 -14.97 -12.86 8.20
N LEU A 514 -15.41 -13.73 7.29
CA LEU A 514 -15.10 -13.63 5.87
C LEU A 514 -15.65 -12.32 5.26
N TYR A 515 -16.95 -12.06 5.47
CA TYR A 515 -17.62 -10.89 4.89
C TYR A 515 -17.24 -9.57 5.58
N SER A 516 -16.75 -9.60 6.82
CA SER A 516 -16.23 -8.39 7.48
C SER A 516 -14.78 -8.11 7.15
N TYR A 517 -13.89 -9.09 7.38
CA TYR A 517 -12.44 -8.95 7.22
C TYR A 517 -12.02 -8.82 5.75
N ALA A 518 -12.49 -9.70 4.88
CA ALA A 518 -12.18 -9.64 3.46
C ALA A 518 -13.25 -8.85 2.67
N GLY A 519 -14.53 -9.08 2.97
CA GLY A 519 -15.63 -8.47 2.22
C GLY A 519 -15.76 -6.97 2.48
N GLY A 520 -15.87 -6.55 3.73
CA GLY A 520 -16.09 -5.15 4.10
C GLY A 520 -14.81 -4.32 4.06
N SER A 521 -13.78 -4.74 4.83
CA SER A 521 -12.58 -3.93 5.01
C SER A 521 -11.62 -3.94 3.82
N THR A 522 -11.78 -4.86 2.86
CA THR A 522 -10.92 -4.94 1.67
C THR A 522 -11.76 -4.79 0.40
N ILE A 523 -12.56 -5.79 0.02
CA ILE A 523 -13.26 -5.80 -1.28
C ILE A 523 -14.26 -4.63 -1.39
N GLY A 524 -15.11 -4.45 -0.38
CA GLY A 524 -16.10 -3.37 -0.33
C GLY A 524 -15.44 -1.98 -0.27
N HIS A 525 -14.33 -1.87 0.46
CA HIS A 525 -13.50 -0.68 0.53
C HIS A 525 -12.96 -0.33 -0.87
N GLU A 526 -12.26 -1.25 -1.54
CA GLU A 526 -11.67 -0.99 -2.86
C GLU A 526 -12.72 -0.65 -3.94
N ILE A 527 -13.86 -1.35 -3.96
CA ILE A 527 -14.91 -1.03 -4.92
C ILE A 527 -15.49 0.37 -4.65
N THR A 528 -15.58 0.77 -3.38
CA THR A 528 -16.11 2.09 -3.00
C THR A 528 -15.19 3.22 -3.48
N HIS A 529 -13.87 2.99 -3.60
CA HIS A 529 -12.96 3.96 -4.22
C HIS A 529 -13.35 4.34 -5.65
N GLY A 530 -14.04 3.50 -6.39
CA GLY A 530 -14.61 3.87 -7.68
C GLY A 530 -15.65 5.00 -7.61
N PHE A 531 -16.17 5.30 -6.42
CA PHE A 531 -17.27 6.21 -6.18
C PHE A 531 -17.05 7.15 -4.98
N ASP A 532 -15.82 7.22 -4.45
CA ASP A 532 -15.42 8.19 -3.43
C ASP A 532 -15.26 9.61 -4.02
N ASP A 533 -14.70 10.54 -3.28
CA ASP A 533 -14.53 11.95 -3.71
C ASP A 533 -13.63 12.11 -4.93
N GLU A 534 -12.64 11.24 -5.13
CA GLU A 534 -11.76 11.21 -6.30
C GLU A 534 -12.30 10.29 -7.38
N GLY A 535 -12.60 9.03 -7.05
CA GLY A 535 -12.99 8.02 -8.03
C GLY A 535 -14.29 8.34 -8.77
N ARG A 536 -15.26 9.03 -8.13
CA ARG A 536 -16.48 9.50 -8.80
C ARG A 536 -16.22 10.48 -9.94
N GLN A 537 -15.04 11.06 -10.04
CA GLN A 537 -14.67 12.00 -11.09
C GLN A 537 -14.24 11.30 -12.38
N PHE A 538 -13.95 10.01 -12.31
CA PHE A 538 -13.64 9.18 -13.47
C PHE A 538 -14.89 8.43 -13.93
N ASP A 539 -15.15 8.46 -15.24
CA ASP A 539 -16.28 7.78 -15.86
C ASP A 539 -16.06 6.25 -15.96
N ALA A 540 -17.00 5.56 -16.59
CA ALA A 540 -16.96 4.10 -16.76
C ALA A 540 -15.84 3.61 -17.69
N ASP A 541 -15.18 4.49 -18.43
CA ASP A 541 -14.02 4.19 -19.28
C ASP A 541 -12.68 4.60 -18.62
N GLY A 542 -12.76 5.13 -17.38
CA GLY A 542 -11.60 5.60 -16.65
C GLY A 542 -11.10 6.98 -17.06
N ASN A 543 -11.93 7.76 -17.76
CA ASN A 543 -11.59 9.11 -18.12
C ASN A 543 -12.06 10.10 -17.06
N LEU A 544 -11.20 11.07 -16.72
CA LEU A 544 -11.57 12.23 -15.92
C LEU A 544 -12.61 13.06 -16.68
N ASN A 545 -13.87 12.90 -16.30
CA ASN A 545 -15.02 13.41 -17.03
C ASN A 545 -16.18 13.71 -16.07
N PRO A 546 -16.85 14.88 -16.14
CA PRO A 546 -18.00 15.20 -15.31
C PRO A 546 -19.24 14.44 -15.78
N TRP A 547 -19.48 13.26 -15.23
CA TRP A 547 -20.59 12.39 -15.60
C TRP A 547 -21.78 12.41 -14.63
N TRP A 548 -21.62 12.98 -13.45
CA TRP A 548 -22.67 13.20 -12.47
C TRP A 548 -23.53 14.43 -12.84
N THR A 549 -24.80 14.46 -12.43
CA THR A 549 -25.56 15.70 -12.50
C THR A 549 -25.01 16.70 -11.48
N THR A 550 -25.21 17.99 -11.71
CA THR A 550 -24.82 19.03 -10.76
C THR A 550 -25.49 18.85 -9.40
N SER A 551 -26.80 18.50 -9.40
CA SER A 551 -27.55 18.22 -8.17
C SER A 551 -26.93 17.09 -7.35
N ASP A 552 -26.62 15.96 -8.02
CA ASP A 552 -26.06 14.79 -7.35
C ASP A 552 -24.65 15.09 -6.81
N SER A 553 -23.86 15.83 -7.57
CA SER A 553 -22.54 16.30 -7.10
C SER A 553 -22.62 17.15 -5.85
N VAL A 554 -23.60 18.07 -5.76
CA VAL A 554 -23.84 18.88 -4.56
C VAL A 554 -24.30 18.01 -3.39
N GLN A 555 -25.20 17.06 -3.63
CA GLN A 555 -25.70 16.12 -2.61
C GLN A 555 -24.59 15.24 -2.07
N PHE A 556 -23.73 14.71 -2.93
CA PHE A 556 -22.56 13.93 -2.52
C PHE A 556 -21.60 14.80 -1.69
N SER A 557 -21.22 15.97 -2.19
CA SER A 557 -20.26 16.88 -1.52
C SER A 557 -20.74 17.28 -0.12
N ALA A 558 -22.04 17.51 0.07
CA ALA A 558 -22.60 17.82 1.38
C ALA A 558 -22.46 16.65 2.38
N ARG A 559 -22.63 15.40 1.92
CA ARG A 559 -22.46 14.19 2.74
C ARG A 559 -20.98 13.92 3.03
N ALA A 560 -20.14 14.03 2.02
CA ALA A 560 -18.69 13.88 2.12
C ALA A 560 -18.11 14.90 3.10
N LYS A 561 -18.55 16.16 3.03
CA LYS A 561 -18.13 17.18 3.99
C LYS A 561 -18.46 16.84 5.44
N LYS A 562 -19.63 16.28 5.73
CA LYS A 562 -19.96 15.83 7.10
C LYS A 562 -18.96 14.78 7.60
N LEU A 563 -18.49 13.89 6.72
CA LEU A 563 -17.49 12.89 7.07
C LEU A 563 -16.11 13.53 7.28
N ALA A 564 -15.69 14.44 6.40
CA ALA A 564 -14.46 15.21 6.58
C ALA A 564 -14.45 16.00 7.89
N ASP A 565 -15.56 16.67 8.21
CA ASP A 565 -15.71 17.43 9.47
C ASP A 565 -15.66 16.49 10.70
N GLN A 566 -16.26 15.29 10.61
CA GLN A 566 -16.17 14.28 11.67
C GLN A 566 -14.71 13.89 11.94
N PHE A 567 -13.95 13.58 10.89
CA PHE A 567 -12.55 13.15 11.06
C PHE A 567 -11.65 14.32 11.47
N SER A 568 -11.91 15.54 10.99
CA SER A 568 -11.17 16.76 11.40
C SER A 568 -11.35 17.10 12.88
N ALA A 569 -12.44 16.64 13.51
CA ALA A 569 -12.68 16.85 14.94
C ALA A 569 -11.79 15.96 15.82
N TYR A 570 -11.23 14.87 15.32
CA TYR A 570 -10.33 14.01 16.09
C TYR A 570 -8.97 14.67 16.29
N VAL A 571 -8.46 14.62 17.52
CA VAL A 571 -7.16 15.19 17.91
C VAL A 571 -6.24 14.08 18.42
N ILE A 572 -5.04 13.98 17.88
CA ILE A 572 -4.06 12.97 18.21
C ILE A 572 -2.71 13.64 18.46
N GLY A 573 -2.17 13.48 19.67
CA GLY A 573 -0.90 14.10 20.03
C GLY A 573 -0.89 15.63 19.85
N GLY A 574 -2.05 16.28 20.04
CA GLY A 574 -2.21 17.73 19.90
C GLY A 574 -2.43 18.22 18.46
N LYS A 575 -2.48 17.32 17.47
CA LYS A 575 -2.76 17.66 16.05
C LYS A 575 -4.13 17.13 15.64
N HIS A 576 -4.88 17.92 14.88
CA HIS A 576 -6.09 17.46 14.22
C HIS A 576 -5.78 16.48 13.10
N VAL A 577 -6.63 15.46 12.94
CA VAL A 577 -6.62 14.61 11.75
C VAL A 577 -7.00 15.47 10.55
N ARG A 578 -6.34 15.27 9.44
CA ARG A 578 -6.59 15.98 8.17
C ARG A 578 -7.80 15.36 7.46
N GLY A 579 -9.02 15.67 7.92
CA GLY A 579 -10.24 15.00 7.47
C GLY A 579 -10.51 15.13 5.97
N GLU A 580 -10.08 16.23 5.33
CA GLU A 580 -10.15 16.40 3.88
C GLU A 580 -9.11 15.52 3.14
N ALA A 581 -7.90 15.42 3.69
CA ALA A 581 -6.85 14.55 3.11
C ALA A 581 -7.22 13.06 3.22
N THR A 582 -7.92 12.67 4.29
CA THR A 582 -8.32 11.28 4.53
C THR A 582 -9.72 10.94 4.01
N LEU A 583 -10.38 11.85 3.30
CA LEU A 583 -11.81 11.73 2.95
C LEU A 583 -12.12 10.50 2.10
N GLY A 584 -11.38 10.24 1.04
CA GLY A 584 -11.59 9.08 0.16
C GLY A 584 -11.51 7.77 0.93
N GLU A 585 -10.48 7.63 1.76
CA GLU A 585 -10.31 6.46 2.63
C GLU A 585 -11.47 6.29 3.63
N ASN A 586 -11.91 7.39 4.23
CA ASN A 586 -13.02 7.36 5.17
C ASN A 586 -14.36 7.02 4.50
N ILE A 587 -14.58 7.47 3.25
CA ILE A 587 -15.74 7.09 2.43
C ILE A 587 -15.65 5.60 2.07
N ALA A 588 -14.48 5.12 1.67
CA ALA A 588 -14.26 3.72 1.32
C ALA A 588 -14.46 2.79 2.52
N ASP A 589 -13.99 3.17 3.70
CA ASP A 589 -14.23 2.43 4.95
C ASP A 589 -15.73 2.36 5.31
N LEU A 590 -16.44 3.49 5.24
CA LEU A 590 -17.87 3.55 5.54
C LEU A 590 -18.69 2.72 4.52
N GLY A 591 -18.41 2.89 3.23
CA GLY A 591 -19.06 2.12 2.17
C GLY A 591 -18.75 0.63 2.28
N GLY A 592 -17.48 0.29 2.50
CA GLY A 592 -17.01 -1.09 2.61
C GLY A 592 -17.69 -1.85 3.75
N VAL A 593 -17.74 -1.28 4.95
CA VAL A 593 -18.39 -1.95 6.10
C VAL A 593 -19.88 -2.15 5.86
N VAL A 594 -20.57 -1.21 5.20
CA VAL A 594 -22.00 -1.35 4.86
C VAL A 594 -22.22 -2.42 3.80
N LEU A 595 -21.42 -2.41 2.73
CA LEU A 595 -21.53 -3.41 1.63
C LEU A 595 -21.25 -4.82 2.13
N GLY A 596 -20.22 -5.01 2.93
CA GLY A 596 -19.89 -6.30 3.52
C GLY A 596 -21.00 -6.81 4.45
N TYR A 597 -21.57 -5.92 5.27
CA TYR A 597 -22.66 -6.29 6.18
C TYR A 597 -23.94 -6.69 5.43
N GLU A 598 -24.33 -5.93 4.42
CA GLU A 598 -25.50 -6.28 3.60
C GLU A 598 -25.30 -7.61 2.83
N ALA A 599 -24.08 -7.90 2.37
CA ALA A 599 -23.74 -9.17 1.76
C ALA A 599 -23.79 -10.31 2.79
N PHE A 600 -23.25 -10.09 3.99
CA PHE A 600 -23.29 -11.05 5.09
C PHE A 600 -24.73 -11.44 5.47
N LYS A 601 -25.67 -10.49 5.50
CA LYS A 601 -27.09 -10.77 5.80
C LYS A 601 -27.74 -11.77 4.83
N ARG A 602 -27.16 -12.01 3.66
CA ARG A 602 -27.66 -12.99 2.69
C ARG A 602 -27.19 -14.40 2.96
N THR A 603 -26.18 -14.59 3.82
CA THR A 603 -25.62 -15.90 4.15
C THR A 603 -26.56 -16.72 5.05
N ASP A 604 -26.34 -18.02 5.05
CA ASP A 604 -27.09 -18.93 5.92
C ASP A 604 -26.70 -18.76 7.39
N GLN A 605 -25.47 -18.38 7.68
CA GLN A 605 -25.03 -18.11 9.05
C GLN A 605 -25.85 -16.98 9.67
N TRP A 606 -26.01 -15.86 8.96
CA TRP A 606 -26.81 -14.74 9.46
C TRP A 606 -28.28 -15.10 9.60
N LYS A 607 -28.88 -15.76 8.58
CA LYS A 607 -30.30 -16.13 8.57
C LYS A 607 -30.68 -17.09 9.70
N ARG A 608 -29.77 -17.98 10.11
CA ARG A 608 -30.02 -18.88 11.24
C ARG A 608 -29.93 -18.17 12.60
N GLY A 609 -29.29 -17.00 12.69
CA GLY A 609 -29.10 -16.27 13.94
C GLY A 609 -28.25 -16.99 14.96
N GLU A 610 -27.48 -18.01 14.55
CA GLU A 610 -26.74 -18.90 15.44
C GLU A 610 -25.54 -18.17 16.07
N LYS A 611 -25.45 -18.24 17.40
CA LYS A 611 -24.28 -17.70 18.13
C LYS A 611 -23.08 -18.62 17.99
N ILE A 612 -21.95 -18.05 17.62
CA ILE A 612 -20.65 -18.74 17.62
C ILE A 612 -19.80 -18.14 18.74
N ASN A 613 -19.30 -18.99 19.63
CA ASN A 613 -18.49 -18.59 20.80
C ASN A 613 -19.18 -17.49 21.66
N GLY A 614 -20.51 -17.55 21.80
CA GLY A 614 -21.29 -16.59 22.57
C GLY A 614 -21.68 -15.30 21.84
N LEU A 615 -21.11 -15.02 20.68
CA LEU A 615 -21.35 -13.82 19.88
C LEU A 615 -22.47 -14.04 18.85
N THR A 616 -23.36 -13.05 18.69
CA THR A 616 -24.37 -13.05 17.63
C THR A 616 -23.69 -12.87 16.26
N PRO A 617 -24.35 -13.20 15.15
CA PRO A 617 -23.82 -12.95 13.79
C PRO A 617 -23.38 -11.50 13.61
N ASP A 618 -24.22 -10.53 14.01
CA ASP A 618 -23.92 -9.11 13.88
C ASP A 618 -22.70 -8.68 14.71
N GLN A 619 -22.63 -9.16 15.97
CA GLN A 619 -21.46 -8.89 16.81
C GLN A 619 -20.18 -9.44 16.19
N ARG A 620 -20.22 -10.65 15.64
CA ARG A 620 -19.06 -11.24 14.96
C ARG A 620 -18.63 -10.43 13.73
N TYR A 621 -19.61 -9.94 12.96
CA TYR A 621 -19.31 -9.10 11.79
C TYR A 621 -18.54 -7.84 12.19
N PHE A 622 -19.05 -7.04 13.13
CA PHE A 622 -18.38 -5.80 13.52
C PHE A 622 -17.05 -6.02 14.25
N LEU A 623 -16.92 -7.09 15.03
CA LEU A 623 -15.64 -7.49 15.61
C LEU A 623 -14.63 -7.93 14.54
N GLY A 624 -15.09 -8.65 13.51
CA GLY A 624 -14.26 -9.05 12.37
C GLY A 624 -13.78 -7.84 11.55
N TYR A 625 -14.63 -6.82 11.39
CA TYR A 625 -14.22 -5.56 10.78
C TYR A 625 -13.16 -4.86 11.62
N ALA A 626 -13.31 -4.80 12.95
CA ALA A 626 -12.29 -4.22 13.83
C ALA A 626 -10.97 -4.99 13.80
N LEU A 627 -11.00 -6.33 13.62
CA LEU A 627 -9.80 -7.17 13.49
C LEU A 627 -8.95 -6.78 12.29
N SER A 628 -9.53 -6.33 11.18
CA SER A 628 -8.80 -5.88 9.99
C SER A 628 -7.90 -4.68 10.27
N TRP A 629 -8.24 -3.89 11.28
CA TRP A 629 -7.51 -2.69 11.70
C TRP A 629 -6.72 -2.91 12.99
N LEU A 630 -6.68 -4.15 13.51
CA LEU A 630 -5.91 -4.49 14.71
C LEU A 630 -4.48 -3.97 14.59
N GLY A 631 -4.09 -3.03 15.46
CA GLY A 631 -2.74 -2.51 15.46
C GLY A 631 -2.54 -1.26 16.31
N GLN A 632 -1.28 -0.98 16.58
CA GLN A 632 -0.81 0.20 17.30
C GLN A 632 0.46 0.74 16.64
N ARG A 633 0.72 2.03 16.79
CA ARG A 633 1.89 2.72 16.23
C ARG A 633 2.67 3.48 17.32
N ARG A 634 3.97 3.65 17.11
CA ARG A 634 4.79 4.54 17.94
C ARG A 634 4.33 5.99 17.76
N PRO A 635 4.47 6.84 18.79
CA PRO A 635 4.04 8.24 18.70
C PRO A 635 4.61 8.99 17.51
N GLU A 636 5.90 8.83 17.23
CA GLU A 636 6.59 9.47 16.10
C GLU A 636 6.03 8.99 14.75
N ALA A 637 5.84 7.68 14.60
CA ALA A 637 5.23 7.11 13.38
C ALA A 637 3.79 7.56 13.19
N LEU A 638 3.03 7.75 14.28
CA LEU A 638 1.65 8.24 14.25
C LEU A 638 1.60 9.71 13.86
N GLN A 639 2.50 10.55 14.39
CA GLN A 639 2.63 11.95 14.00
C GLN A 639 3.01 12.09 12.52
N ASN A 640 3.98 11.30 12.05
CA ASN A 640 4.34 11.28 10.64
C ASN A 640 3.15 10.87 9.77
N GLN A 641 2.38 9.84 10.16
CA GLN A 641 1.17 9.41 9.45
C GLN A 641 0.16 10.56 9.30
N ILE A 642 -0.17 11.27 10.39
CA ILE A 642 -1.13 12.37 10.35
C ILE A 642 -0.70 13.47 9.37
N MET A 643 0.61 13.68 9.21
CA MET A 643 1.14 14.72 8.33
C MET A 643 1.22 14.31 6.86
N THR A 644 1.41 13.03 6.55
CA THR A 644 1.87 12.59 5.23
C THR A 644 0.99 11.54 4.56
N ASP A 645 0.04 10.93 5.30
CA ASP A 645 -0.74 9.78 4.85
C ASP A 645 -2.21 10.17 4.63
N VAL A 646 -2.80 9.65 3.55
CA VAL A 646 -4.24 9.80 3.25
C VAL A 646 -5.12 8.86 4.08
N HIS A 647 -4.53 7.95 4.85
CA HIS A 647 -5.24 7.02 5.72
C HIS A 647 -5.31 7.56 7.16
N ALA A 648 -6.49 7.61 7.72
CA ALA A 648 -6.66 7.86 9.15
C ALA A 648 -5.99 6.73 9.98
N PRO A 649 -5.57 7.00 11.23
CA PRO A 649 -5.06 5.96 12.13
C PRO A 649 -6.03 4.80 12.32
N ALA A 650 -5.52 3.57 12.47
CA ALA A 650 -6.28 2.32 12.50
C ALA A 650 -7.50 2.33 13.42
N PHE A 651 -7.37 2.86 14.63
CA PHE A 651 -8.49 2.96 15.58
C PHE A 651 -9.62 3.90 15.10
N LEU A 652 -9.30 4.92 14.31
CA LEU A 652 -10.29 5.80 13.70
C LEU A 652 -10.94 5.17 12.46
N ARG A 653 -10.24 4.28 11.75
CA ARG A 653 -10.82 3.48 10.65
C ARG A 653 -11.83 2.46 11.17
N VAL A 654 -11.87 2.20 12.46
CA VAL A 654 -12.92 1.40 13.14
C VAL A 654 -13.98 2.32 13.74
N ASN A 655 -13.60 3.19 14.67
CA ASN A 655 -14.56 3.98 15.43
C ASN A 655 -15.27 5.04 14.56
N GLY A 656 -14.60 5.61 13.58
CA GLY A 656 -15.16 6.63 12.71
C GLY A 656 -16.33 6.13 11.85
N PRO A 657 -16.13 5.12 11.00
CA PRO A 657 -17.21 4.54 10.19
C PRO A 657 -18.34 3.95 11.03
N LEU A 658 -18.02 3.12 12.04
CA LEU A 658 -19.00 2.40 12.85
C LEU A 658 -19.93 3.36 13.65
N ALA A 659 -19.44 4.51 14.02
CA ALA A 659 -20.25 5.55 14.65
C ALA A 659 -21.37 6.10 13.74
N ASN A 660 -21.43 5.71 12.47
CA ASN A 660 -22.49 6.11 11.54
C ASN A 660 -23.48 4.95 11.20
N ILE A 661 -23.36 3.77 11.84
CA ILE A 661 -24.09 2.57 11.47
C ILE A 661 -25.11 2.17 12.53
N PRO A 662 -26.44 2.30 12.29
CA PRO A 662 -27.48 1.96 13.26
C PRO A 662 -27.45 0.47 13.69
N GLU A 663 -27.13 -0.44 12.76
CA GLU A 663 -27.05 -1.87 13.04
C GLU A 663 -25.92 -2.21 14.02
N PHE A 664 -24.83 -1.44 13.98
CA PHE A 664 -23.77 -1.50 14.99
C PHE A 664 -24.29 -1.09 16.37
N TYR A 665 -25.11 -0.04 16.44
CA TYR A 665 -25.72 0.37 17.71
C TYR A 665 -26.62 -0.74 18.27
N ALA A 666 -27.45 -1.35 17.42
CA ALA A 666 -28.33 -2.45 17.82
C ALA A 666 -27.54 -3.68 18.32
N ALA A 667 -26.45 -4.03 17.63
CA ALA A 667 -25.62 -5.19 17.98
C ALA A 667 -24.94 -5.08 19.35
N PHE A 668 -24.56 -3.85 19.76
CA PHE A 668 -23.80 -3.61 21.00
C PHE A 668 -24.56 -2.75 22.04
N GLY A 669 -25.84 -2.43 21.82
CA GLY A 669 -26.63 -1.65 22.75
C GLY A 669 -26.18 -0.20 22.94
N ILE A 670 -25.61 0.41 21.89
CA ILE A 670 -25.14 1.78 21.89
C ILE A 670 -26.33 2.75 21.85
N LYS A 671 -26.30 3.79 22.66
CA LYS A 671 -27.42 4.70 22.88
C LYS A 671 -26.97 6.15 22.94
N PRO A 672 -27.92 7.11 22.84
CA PRO A 672 -27.62 8.53 23.05
C PRO A 672 -26.85 8.78 24.35
N GLY A 673 -25.77 9.55 24.24
CA GLY A 673 -24.83 9.83 25.34
C GLY A 673 -23.55 9.00 25.31
N ASP A 674 -23.52 7.88 24.58
CA ASP A 674 -22.28 7.13 24.37
C ASP A 674 -21.39 7.87 23.36
N PRO A 675 -20.04 7.90 23.53
CA PRO A 675 -19.12 8.52 22.59
C PRO A 675 -19.20 8.00 21.15
N MET A 676 -19.55 6.71 20.98
CA MET A 676 -19.73 6.07 19.67
C MET A 676 -21.09 6.38 19.03
N TYR A 677 -22.02 7.05 19.74
CA TYR A 677 -23.34 7.38 19.19
C TYR A 677 -23.32 8.71 18.43
N ARG A 678 -23.87 8.71 17.24
CA ARG A 678 -24.14 9.92 16.44
C ARG A 678 -25.64 9.98 16.13
N GLY A 679 -26.26 11.12 16.44
CA GLY A 679 -27.68 11.36 16.11
C GLY A 679 -27.92 11.41 14.59
N ASP A 680 -29.18 11.23 14.18
CA ASP A 680 -29.55 11.16 12.75
C ASP A 680 -29.17 12.43 11.97
N ASP A 681 -29.15 13.57 12.61
CA ASP A 681 -28.80 14.88 12.03
C ASP A 681 -27.33 15.01 11.65
N VAL A 682 -26.44 14.34 12.40
CA VAL A 682 -24.98 14.38 12.18
C VAL A 682 -24.41 13.07 11.62
N ARG A 683 -25.21 12.00 11.58
CA ARG A 683 -24.79 10.71 11.03
C ARG A 683 -24.61 10.82 9.52
N VAL A 684 -23.53 10.18 9.03
CA VAL A 684 -23.18 10.20 7.60
C VAL A 684 -23.76 8.97 6.92
N VAL A 685 -24.51 9.19 5.85
CA VAL A 685 -25.00 8.16 4.94
C VAL A 685 -24.67 8.61 3.53
N ILE A 686 -23.78 7.86 2.85
CA ILE A 686 -23.39 8.12 1.46
C ILE A 686 -23.91 7.01 0.56
N TRP A 687 -23.57 5.76 0.90
CA TRP A 687 -23.92 4.55 0.15
C TRP A 687 -24.87 3.63 0.91
#